data_a193af3cf0f7b164b54036a12499a0fc
#
_entry.id   a193af3cf0f7b164b54036a12499a0fc
#
_cell.length_a   1.000
_cell.length_b   1.000
_cell.length_c   1.000
_cell.angle_alpha   90.00
_cell.angle_beta   90.00
_cell.angle_gamma   90.00
#
_symmetry.space_group_name_H-M   'P 1'
#
loop_
_entity.id
_entity.type
_entity.pdbx_description
1 polymer ?
#
loop_
_entity_poly.entity_id
_entity_poly.type
_entity_poly.pdbx_seq_one_letter_code
_entity_poly.pdbx_strand_id
1 'polypeptide(L)'
;MVAALLMTLTGCNAESALKKGDQFYALGEYFDAADEYKRAYGKTPMRQRDKRGERALKMADCYRRINYTAKAVGAYQNGIRYTEKAMADRKKAAEAKSQGGKADKKAAEAKSQDGKADKKAKRSRKGKKNAEEKLLEAPDVALDPLDSAAEATVLEATLQLARLQHKTGAYKDAIKNYEHYLEQSTLLYTLYPEVCTPQNDTLATNGLIGARGAANMKKRGSLYTVKKEPVLNSRRADFSPALLGDDSDQLYWTSTRPQASGNDISGITGTKFADIFWTKKDDKGKWQQPEPVEGELNSEMEEGVVCFSPDGKTMYITRCTTDPDYPRYAQIFTSQRSDATWSKPTELRLTRDTLSAFAHPAVSPDGRWLYFVSDMPGGHGGKDIWRVAMEGKTLGGVECLPAPINTPGDEMFPTFRPNGDLYFSSDGHPGMGGLDLFCATQDSITHDWAIRNLGYPMNSAGDDFGMTFEGPHNRGFFATNRGDARGWDHIMSFECPEIEQTVRGWVYEKDGYELPEGLVYMIGDDGTNQKLSVRGDGSFEAVVQPRVNYIFLGTCKGFLNHVEQLSTDTSSVSLEHVLQFPLASITAPVLVRNVFYEFDKADLTPESTEALDSLTALLNENPNVTIELSAHCDYRGNDQYNERLSQRRAESVVRYLIDHGIAADRLTPKGYGESRPKVVKRRINEQYPFLQIGDTLTEAYIRALPEDSMREACNALNRRTEFRVLRTTYGLFEQLKQQAKDKAKAGQQQNEDTDPESAATDDQPAAAADQHDEDEATNDDFMY
;
A
#
# COMPACT_ATOMS: atom_id res chain seq x y z
N MET A 1 -55.77 30.00 29.84
CA MET A 1 -54.69 30.00 30.88
C MET A 1 -54.15 28.63 31.18
N VAL A 2 -54.90 27.55 31.35
CA VAL A 2 -54.39 26.19 31.64
C VAL A 2 -53.50 25.64 30.54
N ALA A 3 -53.79 25.88 29.25
CA ALA A 3 -52.97 25.45 28.15
C ALA A 3 -51.63 26.20 28.04
N ALA A 4 -51.57 27.48 28.47
CA ALA A 4 -50.33 28.26 28.51
C ALA A 4 -49.43 27.85 29.71
N LEU A 5 -50.05 27.46 30.85
CA LEU A 5 -49.30 26.98 32.04
C LEU A 5 -48.73 25.59 31.81
N LEU A 6 -49.45 24.71 31.10
CA LEU A 6 -48.91 23.39 30.68
C LEU A 6 -47.79 23.53 29.67
N MET A 7 -47.79 24.53 28.78
CA MET A 7 -46.73 24.80 27.84
C MET A 7 -45.44 25.33 28.49
N THR A 8 -45.53 26.12 29.56
CA THR A 8 -44.36 26.61 30.31
C THR A 8 -43.73 25.51 31.14
N LEU A 9 -44.50 24.63 31.76
CA LEU A 9 -43.99 23.48 32.53
C LEU A 9 -43.29 22.42 31.66
N THR A 10 -43.83 22.18 30.44
CA THR A 10 -43.15 21.23 29.51
C THR A 10 -41.88 21.85 28.90
N GLY A 11 -41.83 23.16 28.65
CA GLY A 11 -40.67 23.88 28.15
C GLY A 11 -39.49 23.87 29.16
N CYS A 12 -39.77 24.19 30.43
CA CYS A 12 -38.77 24.15 31.49
C CYS A 12 -38.14 22.75 31.68
N ASN A 13 -38.97 21.70 31.53
CA ASN A 13 -38.53 20.31 31.69
C ASN A 13 -37.71 19.78 30.48
N ALA A 14 -37.91 20.32 29.26
CA ALA A 14 -37.11 19.99 28.08
C ALA A 14 -35.76 20.73 28.08
N GLU A 15 -35.70 21.99 28.51
CA GLU A 15 -34.48 22.78 28.63
C GLU A 15 -33.55 22.26 29.77
N SER A 16 -34.13 21.78 30.87
CA SER A 16 -33.39 21.15 31.96
C SER A 16 -32.69 19.86 31.47
N ALA A 17 -33.39 19.00 30.72
CA ALA A 17 -32.81 17.81 30.13
C ALA A 17 -31.71 18.17 29.11
N LEU A 18 -31.90 19.20 28.29
CA LEU A 18 -30.89 19.68 27.33
C LEU A 18 -29.57 20.11 28.06
N LYS A 19 -29.72 20.97 29.07
CA LYS A 19 -28.55 21.41 29.87
C LYS A 19 -27.80 20.26 30.53
N LYS A 20 -28.53 19.28 31.05
CA LYS A 20 -27.92 18.10 31.66
C LYS A 20 -27.17 17.25 30.59
N GLY A 21 -27.78 17.11 29.40
CA GLY A 21 -27.13 16.46 28.27
C GLY A 21 -25.82 17.18 27.84
N ASP A 22 -25.87 18.53 27.81
CA ASP A 22 -24.66 19.34 27.50
C ASP A 22 -23.55 19.14 28.55
N GLN A 23 -23.89 18.99 29.83
CA GLN A 23 -22.93 18.70 30.91
C GLN A 23 -22.30 17.33 30.72
N PHE A 24 -23.09 16.28 30.51
CA PHE A 24 -22.56 14.93 30.23
C PHE A 24 -21.71 14.90 28.96
N TYR A 25 -22.14 15.58 27.90
CA TYR A 25 -21.39 15.67 26.66
C TYR A 25 -19.99 16.31 26.88
N ALA A 26 -19.93 17.39 27.66
CA ALA A 26 -18.67 18.06 27.99
C ALA A 26 -17.71 17.18 28.82
N LEU A 27 -18.24 16.24 29.60
CA LEU A 27 -17.47 15.26 30.34
C LEU A 27 -17.10 14.00 29.52
N GLY A 28 -17.54 13.91 28.24
CA GLY A 28 -17.34 12.72 27.40
C GLY A 28 -18.32 11.57 27.72
N GLU A 29 -19.29 11.76 28.57
CA GLU A 29 -20.31 10.78 28.97
C GLU A 29 -21.41 10.66 27.88
N TYR A 30 -21.02 10.21 26.71
CA TYR A 30 -21.86 10.27 25.50
C TYR A 30 -23.12 9.43 25.58
N PHE A 31 -23.10 8.30 26.28
CA PHE A 31 -24.29 7.47 26.48
C PHE A 31 -25.34 8.21 27.33
N ASP A 32 -24.93 8.78 28.46
CA ASP A 32 -25.81 9.55 29.34
C ASP A 32 -26.28 10.82 28.69
N ALA A 33 -25.41 11.52 27.94
CA ALA A 33 -25.79 12.67 27.14
C ALA A 33 -26.86 12.33 26.11
N ALA A 34 -26.71 11.19 25.40
CA ALA A 34 -27.71 10.73 24.41
C ALA A 34 -29.08 10.52 25.03
N ASP A 35 -29.16 9.93 26.23
CA ASP A 35 -30.40 9.68 26.94
C ASP A 35 -31.09 11.00 27.37
N GLU A 36 -30.35 11.98 27.87
CA GLU A 36 -30.87 13.27 28.23
C GLU A 36 -31.30 14.08 26.98
N TYR A 37 -30.54 14.06 25.88
CA TYR A 37 -30.95 14.66 24.61
C TYR A 37 -32.19 13.98 24.03
N LYS A 38 -32.33 12.68 24.15
CA LYS A 38 -33.57 11.94 23.76
C LYS A 38 -34.76 12.39 24.58
N ARG A 39 -34.58 12.58 25.90
CA ARG A 39 -35.66 13.16 26.79
C ARG A 39 -36.01 14.58 26.37
N ALA A 40 -35.02 15.42 26.10
CA ALA A 40 -35.21 16.78 25.63
C ALA A 40 -35.98 16.82 24.29
N TYR A 41 -35.55 15.98 23.32
CA TYR A 41 -36.21 15.82 22.02
C TYR A 41 -37.68 15.37 22.16
N GLY A 42 -37.94 14.35 23.00
CA GLY A 42 -39.29 13.82 23.23
C GLY A 42 -40.24 14.83 23.83
N LYS A 43 -39.73 15.70 24.72
CA LYS A 43 -40.51 16.76 25.38
C LYS A 43 -40.69 18.04 24.55
N THR A 44 -40.00 18.17 23.41
CA THR A 44 -40.06 19.34 22.53
C THR A 44 -41.30 19.25 21.62
N PRO A 45 -42.18 20.23 21.62
CA PRO A 45 -43.36 20.23 20.75
C PRO A 45 -42.99 20.18 19.25
N MET A 46 -43.79 19.45 18.45
CA MET A 46 -43.58 19.28 17.00
C MET A 46 -43.52 20.59 16.20
N ARG A 47 -44.15 21.65 16.69
CA ARG A 47 -44.14 22.97 16.06
C ARG A 47 -42.83 23.73 16.26
N GLN A 48 -42.02 23.37 17.27
CA GLN A 48 -40.72 23.97 17.54
C GLN A 48 -39.64 23.22 16.73
N ARG A 49 -39.66 23.39 15.41
CA ARG A 49 -38.82 22.61 14.46
C ARG A 49 -37.35 22.84 14.66
N ASP A 50 -36.90 24.11 14.87
CA ASP A 50 -35.49 24.45 15.15
C ASP A 50 -34.96 23.67 16.36
N LYS A 51 -35.64 23.76 17.49
CA LYS A 51 -35.26 23.08 18.72
C LYS A 51 -35.30 21.56 18.60
N ARG A 52 -36.23 21.01 17.79
CA ARG A 52 -36.23 19.57 17.51
C ARG A 52 -35.07 19.15 16.62
N GLY A 53 -34.71 19.95 15.63
CA GLY A 53 -33.57 19.73 14.77
C GLY A 53 -32.27 19.68 15.58
N GLU A 54 -31.99 20.75 16.35
CA GLU A 54 -30.82 20.84 17.22
C GLU A 54 -30.68 19.63 18.15
N ARG A 55 -31.75 19.28 18.89
CA ARG A 55 -31.72 18.18 19.87
C ARG A 55 -31.54 16.82 19.20
N ALA A 56 -32.09 16.63 17.98
CA ALA A 56 -31.89 15.42 17.21
C ALA A 56 -30.47 15.28 16.73
N LEU A 57 -29.83 16.37 16.32
CA LEU A 57 -28.41 16.37 15.88
C LEU A 57 -27.46 16.12 17.05
N LYS A 58 -27.66 16.77 18.21
CA LYS A 58 -26.87 16.49 19.43
C LYS A 58 -27.00 15.01 19.85
N MET A 59 -28.19 14.47 19.83
CA MET A 59 -28.43 13.05 20.11
C MET A 59 -27.75 12.14 19.05
N ALA A 60 -27.79 12.56 17.79
CA ALA A 60 -27.16 11.81 16.69
C ALA A 60 -25.63 11.72 16.86
N ASP A 61 -24.98 12.82 17.22
CA ASP A 61 -23.53 12.85 17.46
C ASP A 61 -23.14 11.96 18.64
N CYS A 62 -23.89 11.98 19.73
CA CYS A 62 -23.69 11.03 20.83
C CYS A 62 -23.80 9.59 20.37
N TYR A 63 -24.85 9.22 19.63
CA TYR A 63 -25.02 7.86 19.11
C TYR A 63 -23.89 7.45 18.14
N ARG A 64 -23.38 8.39 17.34
CA ARG A 64 -22.21 8.17 16.47
C ARG A 64 -20.98 7.82 17.29
N ARG A 65 -20.68 8.59 18.33
CA ARG A 65 -19.50 8.41 19.21
C ARG A 65 -19.51 7.10 19.98
N ILE A 66 -20.70 6.60 20.35
CA ILE A 66 -20.86 5.32 21.05
C ILE A 66 -21.17 4.13 20.13
N ASN A 67 -20.96 4.32 18.84
CA ASN A 67 -21.14 3.30 17.81
C ASN A 67 -22.58 2.72 17.67
N TYR A 68 -23.61 3.45 18.13
CA TYR A 68 -25.01 3.09 17.90
C TYR A 68 -25.46 3.55 16.52
N THR A 69 -24.79 3.02 15.47
CA THR A 69 -24.83 3.51 14.11
C THR A 69 -26.24 3.64 13.54
N ALA A 70 -27.10 2.63 13.72
CA ALA A 70 -28.49 2.68 13.23
C ALA A 70 -29.29 3.79 13.89
N LYS A 71 -29.13 4.04 15.21
CA LYS A 71 -29.77 5.13 15.92
C LYS A 71 -29.25 6.49 15.48
N ALA A 72 -27.95 6.60 15.23
CA ALA A 72 -27.30 7.80 14.75
C ALA A 72 -27.86 8.21 13.38
N VAL A 73 -27.91 7.28 12.41
CA VAL A 73 -28.46 7.50 11.08
C VAL A 73 -29.88 8.07 11.19
N GLY A 74 -30.79 7.42 11.95
CA GLY A 74 -32.18 7.88 12.13
C GLY A 74 -32.26 9.26 12.81
N ALA A 75 -31.39 9.56 13.76
CA ALA A 75 -31.34 10.83 14.47
C ALA A 75 -30.81 11.95 13.56
N TYR A 76 -29.75 11.74 12.78
CA TYR A 76 -29.24 12.70 11.78
C TYR A 76 -30.33 13.01 10.72
N GLN A 77 -30.93 11.99 10.12
CA GLN A 77 -32.03 12.18 9.16
C GLN A 77 -33.18 13.03 9.73
N ASN A 78 -33.53 12.79 10.98
CA ASN A 78 -34.56 13.60 11.65
C ASN A 78 -34.07 15.03 11.90
N GLY A 79 -32.84 15.20 12.37
CA GLY A 79 -32.24 16.49 12.63
C GLY A 79 -32.21 17.36 11.38
N ILE A 80 -31.63 16.88 10.30
CA ILE A 80 -31.56 17.54 8.98
C ILE A 80 -32.97 17.95 8.53
N ARG A 81 -33.89 16.99 8.49
CA ARG A 81 -35.27 17.24 8.05
C ARG A 81 -36.01 18.31 8.86
N TYR A 82 -35.82 18.36 10.19
CA TYR A 82 -36.45 19.38 11.02
C TYR A 82 -35.81 20.76 10.84
N THR A 83 -34.50 20.84 10.71
CA THR A 83 -33.74 22.07 10.48
C THR A 83 -34.11 22.68 9.13
N GLU A 84 -34.09 21.88 8.05
CA GLU A 84 -34.51 22.32 6.70
C GLU A 84 -35.98 22.86 6.67
N LYS A 85 -36.89 22.15 7.34
CA LYS A 85 -38.27 22.61 7.44
C LYS A 85 -38.42 23.93 8.22
N ALA A 86 -37.59 24.13 9.24
CA ALA A 86 -37.56 25.36 10.00
C ALA A 86 -37.05 26.55 9.16
N MET A 87 -35.99 26.34 8.37
CA MET A 87 -35.48 27.33 7.41
C MET A 87 -36.51 27.67 6.36
N ALA A 88 -37.19 26.66 5.78
CA ALA A 88 -38.25 26.89 4.80
C ALA A 88 -39.45 27.67 5.39
N ASP A 89 -39.82 27.44 6.64
CA ASP A 89 -40.88 28.21 7.33
C ASP A 89 -40.46 29.68 7.55
N ARG A 90 -39.20 29.94 7.96
CA ARG A 90 -38.65 31.30 8.10
C ARG A 90 -38.66 32.05 6.77
N LYS A 91 -38.16 31.41 5.69
CA LYS A 91 -38.15 31.97 4.34
C LYS A 91 -39.57 32.36 3.88
N LYS A 92 -40.55 31.47 4.04
CA LYS A 92 -41.97 31.75 3.71
C LYS A 92 -42.52 32.93 4.52
N ALA A 93 -42.17 33.00 5.82
CA ALA A 93 -42.60 34.10 6.68
C ALA A 93 -41.99 35.44 6.28
N ALA A 94 -40.71 35.46 5.88
CA ALA A 94 -40.01 36.63 5.36
C ALA A 94 -40.61 37.12 4.02
N GLU A 95 -40.88 36.21 3.10
CA GLU A 95 -41.55 36.50 1.82
C GLU A 95 -42.96 37.08 2.02
N ALA A 96 -43.73 36.51 2.93
CA ALA A 96 -45.06 37.02 3.25
C ALA A 96 -45.02 38.44 3.86
N LYS A 97 -44.04 38.72 4.76
CA LYS A 97 -43.82 40.06 5.31
C LYS A 97 -43.40 41.06 4.23
N SER A 98 -42.56 40.67 3.28
CA SER A 98 -42.14 41.56 2.18
C SER A 98 -43.27 41.88 1.22
N GLN A 99 -44.18 40.91 0.98
CA GLN A 99 -45.38 41.12 0.16
C GLN A 99 -46.42 42.00 0.86
N GLY A 100 -46.63 41.79 2.18
CA GLY A 100 -47.50 42.67 3.00
C GLY A 100 -47.00 44.11 3.06
N GLY A 101 -45.68 44.32 3.27
CA GLY A 101 -45.09 45.64 3.27
C GLY A 101 -45.11 46.35 1.90
N LYS A 102 -45.09 45.59 0.79
CA LYS A 102 -45.30 46.12 -0.57
C LYS A 102 -46.76 46.50 -0.82
N ALA A 103 -47.73 45.78 -0.25
CA ALA A 103 -49.14 46.09 -0.30
C ALA A 103 -49.49 47.33 0.52
N ASP A 104 -48.88 47.45 1.73
CA ASP A 104 -49.05 48.64 2.58
C ASP A 104 -48.37 49.90 1.99
N LYS A 105 -47.19 49.77 1.33
CA LYS A 105 -46.59 50.85 0.57
C LYS A 105 -47.41 51.26 -0.63
N LYS A 106 -47.96 50.33 -1.40
CA LYS A 106 -48.90 50.64 -2.50
C LYS A 106 -50.19 51.28 -2.00
N ALA A 107 -50.72 50.83 -0.85
CA ALA A 107 -51.88 51.45 -0.24
C ALA A 107 -51.61 52.86 0.34
N ALA A 108 -50.39 53.10 0.86
CA ALA A 108 -49.93 54.42 1.30
C ALA A 108 -49.67 55.36 0.09
N GLU A 109 -49.09 54.85 -1.01
CA GLU A 109 -48.86 55.61 -2.25
C GLU A 109 -50.23 55.92 -2.96
N ALA A 110 -51.20 55.02 -2.92
CA ALA A 110 -52.55 55.25 -3.43
C ALA A 110 -53.29 56.31 -2.65
N LYS A 111 -53.06 56.42 -1.35
CA LYS A 111 -53.65 57.50 -0.49
C LYS A 111 -52.97 58.85 -0.64
N SER A 112 -51.78 58.94 -1.25
CA SER A 112 -51.06 60.21 -1.48
C SER A 112 -51.27 60.75 -2.92
N GLN A 113 -51.98 60.06 -3.79
CA GLN A 113 -52.22 60.47 -5.18
C GLN A 113 -53.60 61.09 -5.46
N ASP A 114 -54.40 61.33 -4.41
CA ASP A 114 -55.70 62.05 -4.58
C ASP A 114 -55.46 63.57 -4.47
N GLY A 115 -54.48 64.10 -5.14
CA GLY A 115 -54.22 65.53 -5.19
C GLY A 115 -53.17 65.92 -6.20
N LYS A 116 -53.57 65.95 -7.47
CA LYS A 116 -53.21 66.81 -8.57
C LYS A 116 -53.11 66.11 -9.93
N ALA A 117 -54.18 66.32 -10.70
CA ALA A 117 -54.10 66.23 -12.15
C ALA A 117 -53.24 67.36 -12.70
N ASP A 118 -52.31 67.09 -13.58
CA ASP A 118 -52.30 67.64 -14.93
C ASP A 118 -50.94 67.43 -15.62
N LYS A 119 -51.06 67.11 -16.93
CA LYS A 119 -50.20 67.38 -18.08
C LYS A 119 -49.05 66.48 -18.52
N LYS A 120 -49.42 65.80 -19.61
CA LYS A 120 -48.76 65.71 -20.93
C LYS A 120 -47.40 65.03 -21.10
N ALA A 121 -47.46 63.87 -21.72
CA ALA A 121 -46.91 63.51 -23.03
C ALA A 121 -45.48 63.86 -23.38
N LYS A 122 -44.68 62.86 -23.70
CA LYS A 122 -44.11 62.58 -25.04
C LYS A 122 -43.11 61.38 -25.00
N ARG A 123 -43.42 60.40 -25.83
CA ARG A 123 -42.58 59.67 -26.80
C ARG A 123 -41.04 59.75 -26.61
N SER A 124 -40.27 58.71 -26.58
CA SER A 124 -39.96 57.85 -27.74
C SER A 124 -38.76 56.91 -27.49
N ARG A 125 -38.88 55.74 -28.00
CA ARG A 125 -37.89 54.94 -28.78
C ARG A 125 -36.53 54.54 -28.20
N LYS A 126 -36.37 53.21 -28.26
CA LYS A 126 -35.22 52.44 -28.72
C LYS A 126 -34.05 52.17 -27.76
N GLY A 127 -33.82 50.88 -27.59
CA GLY A 127 -32.52 50.32 -27.31
C GLY A 127 -32.59 48.86 -26.90
N LYS A 128 -32.77 47.96 -27.90
CA LYS A 128 -32.28 46.60 -27.75
C LYS A 128 -30.77 46.66 -27.61
N LYS A 129 -30.22 46.24 -26.51
CA LYS A 129 -28.84 45.70 -26.46
C LYS A 129 -28.71 44.82 -25.21
N ASN A 130 -28.23 43.64 -25.54
CA ASN A 130 -27.45 42.68 -24.77
C ASN A 130 -28.14 41.91 -23.61
N ALA A 131 -28.60 40.74 -24.00
CA ALA A 131 -28.97 39.61 -23.15
C ALA A 131 -27.72 38.72 -22.82
N GLU A 132 -26.53 39.29 -22.61
CA GLU A 132 -25.33 38.54 -22.36
C GLU A 132 -24.51 39.01 -21.14
N GLU A 133 -25.08 39.88 -20.31
CA GLU A 133 -24.40 40.41 -19.12
C GLU A 133 -25.25 40.24 -17.86
N LYS A 134 -25.93 39.10 -17.73
CA LYS A 134 -26.75 38.77 -16.60
C LYS A 134 -26.39 37.42 -15.95
N LEU A 135 -25.12 37.09 -16.01
CA LEU A 135 -24.56 35.99 -15.24
C LEU A 135 -23.37 36.52 -14.45
N LEU A 136 -23.56 37.02 -13.25
CA LEU A 136 -22.61 37.28 -12.17
C LEU A 136 -23.02 38.51 -11.33
N GLU A 137 -24.29 38.61 -10.98
CA GLU A 137 -24.67 39.32 -9.75
C GLU A 137 -25.21 38.24 -8.80
N ALA A 138 -24.39 37.79 -7.87
CA ALA A 138 -24.90 37.09 -6.67
C ALA A 138 -25.98 37.96 -6.06
N PRO A 139 -27.17 37.41 -5.71
CA PRO A 139 -28.15 38.20 -5.00
C PRO A 139 -27.57 38.60 -3.66
N ASP A 140 -27.41 39.90 -3.47
CA ASP A 140 -27.07 40.56 -2.19
C ASP A 140 -28.27 40.42 -1.25
N VAL A 141 -28.70 39.18 -0.97
CA VAL A 141 -29.57 38.83 0.12
C VAL A 141 -28.64 38.35 1.24
N ALA A 142 -28.27 39.29 2.11
CA ALA A 142 -27.68 38.92 3.39
C ALA A 142 -28.61 37.87 4.02
N LEU A 143 -28.14 36.59 4.03
CA LEU A 143 -28.85 35.51 4.71
C LEU A 143 -29.08 35.91 6.17
N ASP A 144 -30.26 35.63 6.72
CA ASP A 144 -30.49 35.79 8.15
C ASP A 144 -29.40 34.96 8.87
N PRO A 145 -28.65 35.54 9.82
CA PRO A 145 -27.59 34.80 10.55
C PRO A 145 -28.06 33.46 11.13
N LEU A 146 -29.35 33.33 11.49
CA LEU A 146 -29.95 32.08 11.95
C LEU A 146 -30.08 31.03 10.82
N ASP A 147 -30.33 31.46 9.58
CA ASP A 147 -30.44 30.56 8.46
C ASP A 147 -29.03 30.12 7.99
N SER A 148 -28.02 31.02 8.06
CA SER A 148 -26.64 30.73 7.79
C SER A 148 -26.09 29.65 8.73
N ALA A 149 -26.28 29.81 10.03
CA ALA A 149 -25.84 28.80 11.01
C ALA A 149 -26.55 27.45 10.85
N ALA A 150 -27.84 27.48 10.45
CA ALA A 150 -28.63 26.28 10.21
C ALA A 150 -28.19 25.55 8.95
N GLU A 151 -27.78 26.26 7.88
CA GLU A 151 -27.23 25.67 6.65
C GLU A 151 -25.89 24.99 6.93
N ALA A 152 -24.98 25.65 7.64
CA ALA A 152 -23.70 25.07 8.06
C ALA A 152 -23.92 23.78 8.87
N THR A 153 -24.84 23.82 9.83
CA THR A 153 -25.17 22.64 10.66
C THR A 153 -25.77 21.49 9.82
N VAL A 154 -26.59 21.77 8.83
CA VAL A 154 -27.18 20.76 7.92
C VAL A 154 -26.07 20.15 7.04
N LEU A 155 -25.14 20.98 6.56
CA LEU A 155 -24.04 20.54 5.70
C LEU A 155 -23.10 19.60 6.47
N GLU A 156 -22.68 19.97 7.68
CA GLU A 156 -21.88 19.11 8.56
C GLU A 156 -22.63 17.82 8.88
N ALA A 157 -23.90 17.90 9.27
CA ALA A 157 -24.72 16.73 9.57
C ALA A 157 -24.85 15.80 8.35
N THR A 158 -24.88 16.34 7.14
CA THR A 158 -24.94 15.56 5.89
C THR A 158 -23.65 14.77 5.67
N LEU A 159 -22.48 15.35 5.94
CA LEU A 159 -21.20 14.64 5.89
C LEU A 159 -21.18 13.49 6.91
N GLN A 160 -21.56 13.77 8.16
CA GLN A 160 -21.59 12.72 9.21
C GLN A 160 -22.62 11.61 8.87
N LEU A 161 -23.76 11.96 8.29
CA LEU A 161 -24.74 10.98 7.81
C LEU A 161 -24.19 10.12 6.68
N ALA A 162 -23.46 10.71 5.73
CA ALA A 162 -22.83 9.97 4.64
C ALA A 162 -21.80 8.95 5.17
N ARG A 163 -20.94 9.36 6.12
CA ARG A 163 -19.97 8.47 6.78
C ARG A 163 -20.65 7.30 7.50
N LEU A 164 -21.74 7.55 8.23
CA LEU A 164 -22.51 6.51 8.91
C LEU A 164 -23.23 5.57 7.94
N GLN A 165 -23.76 6.08 6.83
CA GLN A 165 -24.38 5.25 5.79
C GLN A 165 -23.32 4.37 5.09
N HIS A 166 -22.11 4.89 4.89
CA HIS A 166 -20.97 4.11 4.40
C HIS A 166 -20.68 2.96 5.37
N LYS A 167 -20.53 3.25 6.65
CA LYS A 167 -20.30 2.29 7.74
C LYS A 167 -21.40 1.22 7.90
N THR A 168 -22.62 1.50 7.47
CA THR A 168 -23.71 0.50 7.47
C THR A 168 -23.84 -0.26 6.16
N GLY A 169 -22.99 0.01 5.17
CA GLY A 169 -23.10 -0.57 3.83
C GLY A 169 -24.23 -0.02 2.98
N ALA A 170 -24.87 1.07 3.40
CA ALA A 170 -25.89 1.79 2.63
C ALA A 170 -25.24 2.69 1.57
N TYR A 171 -24.37 2.11 0.74
CA TYR A 171 -23.47 2.81 -0.19
C TYR A 171 -24.18 3.78 -1.13
N LYS A 172 -25.38 3.42 -1.63
CA LYS A 172 -26.15 4.30 -2.53
C LYS A 172 -26.53 5.62 -1.87
N ASP A 173 -26.95 5.55 -0.61
CA ASP A 173 -27.33 6.73 0.15
C ASP A 173 -26.08 7.53 0.59
N ALA A 174 -25.00 6.84 0.96
CA ALA A 174 -23.73 7.45 1.28
C ALA A 174 -23.16 8.24 0.09
N ILE A 175 -23.11 7.64 -1.11
CA ILE A 175 -22.66 8.29 -2.34
C ILE A 175 -23.44 9.58 -2.58
N LYS A 176 -24.79 9.52 -2.53
CA LYS A 176 -25.65 10.68 -2.73
C LYS A 176 -25.33 11.81 -1.76
N ASN A 177 -25.12 11.49 -0.47
CA ASN A 177 -24.86 12.50 0.54
C ASN A 177 -23.43 13.05 0.46
N TYR A 178 -22.42 12.23 0.09
CA TYR A 178 -21.07 12.73 -0.19
C TYR A 178 -21.04 13.65 -1.40
N GLU A 179 -21.70 13.28 -2.50
CA GLU A 179 -21.82 14.13 -3.69
C GLU A 179 -22.49 15.45 -3.35
N HIS A 180 -23.60 15.39 -2.60
CA HIS A 180 -24.32 16.60 -2.16
C HIS A 180 -23.45 17.49 -1.27
N TYR A 181 -22.71 16.92 -0.30
CA TYR A 181 -21.77 17.66 0.53
C TYR A 181 -20.71 18.37 -0.31
N LEU A 182 -20.02 17.64 -1.21
CA LEU A 182 -18.94 18.21 -2.04
C LEU A 182 -19.45 19.31 -2.99
N GLU A 183 -20.65 19.14 -3.56
CA GLU A 183 -21.28 20.17 -4.39
C GLU A 183 -21.55 21.44 -3.57
N GLN A 184 -22.13 21.30 -2.39
CA GLN A 184 -22.44 22.44 -1.52
C GLN A 184 -21.16 23.06 -0.92
N SER A 185 -20.18 22.28 -0.50
CA SER A 185 -18.91 22.77 0.02
C SER A 185 -18.21 23.70 -0.99
N THR A 186 -18.17 23.30 -2.27
CA THR A 186 -17.59 24.13 -3.35
C THR A 186 -18.32 25.47 -3.51
N LEU A 187 -19.64 25.49 -3.35
CA LEU A 187 -20.46 26.69 -3.50
C LEU A 187 -20.39 27.60 -2.26
N LEU A 188 -20.25 27.03 -1.09
CA LEU A 188 -20.42 27.72 0.20
C LEU A 188 -19.10 27.93 0.95
N TYR A 189 -17.97 27.60 0.34
CA TYR A 189 -16.63 27.71 0.95
C TYR A 189 -16.36 29.07 1.62
N THR A 190 -16.77 30.16 0.99
CA THR A 190 -16.57 31.51 1.52
C THR A 190 -17.54 31.89 2.65
N LEU A 191 -18.68 31.20 2.75
CA LEU A 191 -19.71 31.48 3.73
C LEU A 191 -19.58 30.66 5.01
N TYR A 192 -19.10 29.43 4.92
CA TYR A 192 -18.97 28.46 6.03
C TYR A 192 -17.58 27.83 6.09
N PRO A 193 -16.50 28.60 6.29
CA PRO A 193 -15.14 28.11 6.30
C PRO A 193 -14.86 27.10 7.43
N GLU A 194 -15.68 27.10 8.49
CA GLU A 194 -15.56 26.15 9.60
C GLU A 194 -16.11 24.74 9.28
N VAL A 195 -16.93 24.61 8.25
CA VAL A 195 -17.51 23.33 7.79
C VAL A 195 -16.92 22.91 6.45
N CYS A 196 -16.79 23.84 5.51
CA CYS A 196 -16.21 23.65 4.18
C CYS A 196 -14.67 23.72 4.29
N THR A 197 -14.06 22.78 4.99
CA THR A 197 -12.60 22.75 5.19
C THR A 197 -11.95 21.76 4.21
N PRO A 198 -10.68 21.97 3.81
CA PRO A 198 -9.95 21.00 2.99
C PRO A 198 -9.93 19.60 3.63
N GLN A 199 -9.93 19.52 4.95
CA GLN A 199 -9.97 18.27 5.70
C GLN A 199 -11.31 17.55 5.49
N ASN A 200 -12.44 18.23 5.66
CA ASN A 200 -13.77 17.67 5.44
C ASN A 200 -14.00 17.29 3.97
N ASP A 201 -13.48 18.08 3.02
CA ASP A 201 -13.55 17.78 1.59
C ASP A 201 -12.74 16.52 1.25
N THR A 202 -11.57 16.34 1.87
CA THR A 202 -10.76 15.12 1.73
C THR A 202 -11.51 13.91 2.31
N LEU A 203 -12.09 14.02 3.49
CA LEU A 203 -12.91 12.94 4.08
C LEU A 203 -14.10 12.58 3.19
N ALA A 204 -14.81 13.57 2.67
CA ALA A 204 -15.95 13.34 1.76
C ALA A 204 -15.50 12.68 0.45
N THR A 205 -14.37 13.12 -0.12
CA THR A 205 -13.81 12.57 -1.36
C THR A 205 -13.35 11.13 -1.17
N ASN A 206 -12.60 10.84 -0.12
CA ASN A 206 -12.13 9.49 0.21
C ASN A 206 -13.30 8.55 0.51
N GLY A 207 -14.29 9.03 1.28
CA GLY A 207 -15.53 8.29 1.53
C GLY A 207 -16.31 7.98 0.26
N LEU A 208 -16.40 8.93 -0.68
CA LEU A 208 -17.05 8.75 -1.98
C LEU A 208 -16.33 7.72 -2.83
N ILE A 209 -14.99 7.78 -2.90
CA ILE A 209 -14.16 6.80 -3.60
C ILE A 209 -14.37 5.40 -3.01
N GLY A 210 -14.33 5.28 -1.69
CA GLY A 210 -14.54 4.03 -0.97
C GLY A 210 -15.92 3.46 -1.22
N ALA A 211 -16.98 4.25 -1.03
CA ALA A 211 -18.37 3.81 -1.24
C ALA A 211 -18.66 3.35 -2.67
N ARG A 212 -18.09 4.04 -3.67
CA ARG A 212 -18.18 3.64 -5.09
C ARG A 212 -17.38 2.36 -5.37
N GLY A 213 -16.23 2.20 -4.71
CA GLY A 213 -15.33 1.05 -4.87
C GLY A 213 -15.75 -0.21 -4.13
N ALA A 214 -16.56 -0.11 -3.06
CA ALA A 214 -16.87 -1.20 -2.13
C ALA A 214 -17.39 -2.49 -2.80
N ALA A 215 -18.29 -2.36 -3.79
CA ALA A 215 -18.82 -3.52 -4.52
C ALA A 215 -17.73 -4.26 -5.32
N ASN A 216 -16.79 -3.51 -5.93
CA ASN A 216 -15.67 -4.06 -6.68
C ASN A 216 -14.65 -4.69 -5.73
N MET A 217 -14.34 -4.06 -4.58
CA MET A 217 -13.47 -4.64 -3.55
C MET A 217 -14.02 -5.98 -3.06
N LYS A 218 -15.33 -6.05 -2.79
CA LYS A 218 -15.99 -7.31 -2.39
C LYS A 218 -15.95 -8.37 -3.47
N LYS A 219 -16.16 -8.00 -4.74
CA LYS A 219 -16.11 -8.93 -5.88
C LYS A 219 -14.70 -9.43 -6.15
N ARG A 220 -13.71 -8.55 -6.06
CA ARG A 220 -12.30 -8.88 -6.28
C ARG A 220 -11.78 -9.81 -5.18
N GLY A 221 -12.17 -9.54 -3.93
CA GLY A 221 -11.68 -10.27 -2.78
C GLY A 221 -10.18 -10.11 -2.54
N SER A 222 -9.69 -10.82 -1.57
CA SER A 222 -8.26 -11.04 -1.32
C SER A 222 -8.05 -12.52 -0.96
N LEU A 223 -6.82 -12.94 -0.80
CA LEU A 223 -6.49 -14.33 -0.45
C LEU A 223 -6.73 -14.63 1.04
N TYR A 224 -7.03 -13.64 1.84
CA TYR A 224 -7.34 -13.84 3.25
C TYR A 224 -8.60 -14.69 3.45
N THR A 225 -8.56 -15.58 4.42
CA THR A 225 -9.75 -16.24 4.98
C THR A 225 -10.00 -15.68 6.37
N VAL A 226 -11.25 -15.44 6.72
CA VAL A 226 -11.64 -14.85 8.00
C VAL A 226 -12.69 -15.74 8.66
N LYS A 227 -12.49 -16.06 9.95
CA LYS A 227 -13.40 -16.92 10.73
C LYS A 227 -13.65 -16.31 12.10
N LYS A 228 -14.87 -16.46 12.62
CA LYS A 228 -15.18 -16.09 14.00
C LYS A 228 -14.65 -17.15 14.96
N GLU A 229 -14.00 -16.72 16.05
CA GLU A 229 -13.44 -17.59 17.06
C GLU A 229 -14.42 -17.73 18.25
N PRO A 230 -15.23 -18.81 18.32
CA PRO A 230 -16.29 -18.91 19.32
C PRO A 230 -15.79 -18.94 20.76
N VAL A 231 -14.57 -19.49 21.00
CA VAL A 231 -13.98 -19.60 22.34
C VAL A 231 -13.57 -18.22 22.88
N LEU A 232 -13.04 -17.36 22.01
CA LEU A 232 -12.55 -16.03 22.37
C LEU A 232 -13.71 -15.04 22.62
N ASN A 233 -14.83 -15.24 21.92
CA ASN A 233 -15.94 -14.31 21.92
C ASN A 233 -17.01 -14.60 22.98
N SER A 234 -17.48 -13.56 23.65
CA SER A 234 -18.61 -13.59 24.55
C SER A 234 -19.92 -13.11 23.86
N ARG A 235 -20.97 -12.91 24.64
CA ARG A 235 -22.20 -12.22 24.18
C ARG A 235 -22.10 -10.70 24.29
N ARG A 236 -20.96 -10.17 24.68
CA ARG A 236 -20.63 -8.75 24.84
C ARG A 236 -19.52 -8.38 23.86
N ALA A 237 -18.98 -7.18 23.98
CA ALA A 237 -17.85 -6.75 23.15
C ALA A 237 -16.56 -7.44 23.61
N ASP A 238 -15.83 -7.96 22.64
CA ASP A 238 -14.50 -8.54 22.75
C ASP A 238 -13.64 -8.00 21.61
N PHE A 239 -12.54 -7.27 21.91
CA PHE A 239 -11.79 -6.53 20.90
C PHE A 239 -10.31 -6.33 21.25
N SER A 240 -9.55 -5.85 20.27
CA SER A 240 -8.11 -5.56 20.36
C SER A 240 -7.27 -6.73 20.87
N PRO A 241 -7.27 -7.87 20.16
CA PRO A 241 -6.44 -9.02 20.49
C PRO A 241 -4.95 -8.67 20.36
N ALA A 242 -4.13 -9.18 21.29
CA ALA A 242 -2.68 -9.03 21.29
C ALA A 242 -2.01 -10.34 21.70
N LEU A 243 -1.20 -10.91 20.83
CA LEU A 243 -0.41 -12.10 21.11
C LEU A 243 0.86 -11.76 21.88
N LEU A 244 1.23 -12.57 22.85
CA LEU A 244 2.44 -12.39 23.64
C LEU A 244 3.56 -13.28 23.12
N GLY A 245 4.69 -12.66 22.76
CA GLY A 245 5.92 -13.35 22.39
C GLY A 245 5.87 -14.07 21.05
N ASP A 246 7.00 -14.62 20.65
CA ASP A 246 7.17 -15.32 19.37
C ASP A 246 6.43 -16.65 19.31
N ASP A 247 6.29 -17.34 20.43
CA ASP A 247 5.57 -18.62 20.54
C ASP A 247 4.08 -18.48 20.25
N SER A 248 3.52 -17.27 20.40
CA SER A 248 2.11 -16.95 20.11
C SER A 248 1.13 -17.93 20.75
N ASP A 249 1.45 -18.41 21.94
CA ASP A 249 0.65 -19.37 22.72
C ASP A 249 -0.28 -18.70 23.74
N GLN A 250 -0.10 -17.39 23.99
CA GLN A 250 -0.89 -16.56 24.89
C GLN A 250 -1.51 -15.39 24.15
N LEU A 251 -2.82 -15.25 24.27
CA LEU A 251 -3.59 -14.17 23.65
C LEU A 251 -4.27 -13.35 24.73
N TYR A 252 -4.10 -12.05 24.67
CA TYR A 252 -4.74 -11.05 25.53
C TYR A 252 -5.70 -10.21 24.71
N TRP A 253 -6.78 -9.72 25.30
CA TRP A 253 -7.71 -8.81 24.64
C TRP A 253 -8.59 -8.06 25.65
N THR A 254 -9.28 -7.05 25.18
CA THR A 254 -10.24 -6.26 25.96
C THR A 254 -11.63 -6.86 25.88
N SER A 255 -12.34 -6.95 26.99
CA SER A 255 -13.69 -7.53 27.01
C SER A 255 -14.61 -6.84 28.03
N THR A 256 -15.87 -6.65 27.64
CA THR A 256 -16.96 -6.16 28.52
C THR A 256 -17.84 -7.29 29.03
N ARG A 257 -17.34 -8.52 29.05
CA ARG A 257 -18.08 -9.72 29.51
C ARG A 257 -18.44 -9.64 31.00
N PRO A 258 -19.42 -10.43 31.47
CA PRO A 258 -19.90 -10.33 32.85
C PRO A 258 -18.84 -10.55 33.95
N GLN A 259 -17.77 -11.26 33.60
CA GLN A 259 -16.64 -11.53 34.53
C GLN A 259 -15.68 -10.34 34.69
N ALA A 260 -15.81 -9.26 33.90
CA ALA A 260 -15.03 -8.05 34.11
C ALA A 260 -15.28 -7.46 35.50
N SER A 261 -14.29 -6.75 36.05
CA SER A 261 -14.31 -6.15 37.39
C SER A 261 -15.40 -5.06 37.50
N GLY A 262 -15.78 -4.74 38.71
CA GLY A 262 -16.78 -3.70 38.98
C GLY A 262 -18.20 -4.05 38.51
N ASN A 263 -19.18 -3.25 38.87
CA ASN A 263 -20.58 -3.35 38.42
C ASN A 263 -21.06 -2.10 37.70
N ASP A 264 -20.22 -1.10 37.57
CA ASP A 264 -20.57 0.18 36.99
C ASP A 264 -20.73 0.10 35.47
N ILE A 265 -21.59 0.95 34.95
CA ILE A 265 -21.83 1.10 33.53
C ILE A 265 -21.13 2.37 33.09
N SER A 266 -20.32 2.26 32.05
CA SER A 266 -19.64 3.39 31.43
C SER A 266 -20.66 4.41 30.92
N GLY A 267 -20.55 5.63 31.37
CA GLY A 267 -21.32 6.76 30.81
C GLY A 267 -20.93 7.08 29.39
N ILE A 268 -19.73 6.62 28.94
CA ILE A 268 -19.27 6.76 27.56
C ILE A 268 -20.01 5.77 26.66
N THR A 269 -20.01 4.47 26.98
CA THR A 269 -20.45 3.40 26.06
C THR A 269 -21.81 2.83 26.41
N GLY A 270 -22.26 2.98 27.67
CA GLY A 270 -23.48 2.35 28.20
C GLY A 270 -23.32 0.83 28.40
N THR A 271 -22.10 0.32 28.40
CA THR A 271 -21.77 -1.08 28.71
C THR A 271 -21.03 -1.15 30.04
N LYS A 272 -20.88 -2.36 30.58
CA LYS A 272 -20.00 -2.60 31.73
C LYS A 272 -18.57 -2.19 31.38
N PHE A 273 -17.80 -1.71 32.34
CA PHE A 273 -16.38 -1.39 32.16
C PHE A 273 -15.64 -2.60 31.57
N ALA A 274 -14.67 -2.30 30.72
CA ALA A 274 -13.88 -3.30 30.04
C ALA A 274 -12.65 -3.66 30.87
N ASP A 275 -12.32 -4.94 30.89
CA ASP A 275 -11.11 -5.51 31.48
C ASP A 275 -10.26 -6.22 30.44
N ILE A 276 -9.02 -6.50 30.80
CA ILE A 276 -8.11 -7.34 30.02
C ILE A 276 -8.35 -8.81 30.40
N PHE A 277 -8.66 -9.60 29.40
CA PHE A 277 -8.78 -11.05 29.47
C PHE A 277 -7.62 -11.71 28.71
N TRP A 278 -7.34 -12.94 29.07
CA TRP A 278 -6.33 -13.74 28.39
C TRP A 278 -6.74 -15.20 28.28
N THR A 279 -6.06 -15.91 27.40
CA THR A 279 -6.12 -17.35 27.27
C THR A 279 -4.79 -17.88 26.76
N LYS A 280 -4.58 -19.17 26.88
CA LYS A 280 -3.42 -19.87 26.31
C LYS A 280 -3.85 -21.07 25.48
N LYS A 281 -2.97 -21.51 24.60
CA LYS A 281 -3.14 -22.76 23.85
C LYS A 281 -2.83 -23.96 24.78
N ASP A 282 -3.59 -25.05 24.62
CA ASP A 282 -3.27 -26.35 25.22
C ASP A 282 -2.15 -27.06 24.43
N ASP A 283 -1.70 -28.22 24.91
CA ASP A 283 -0.67 -29.06 24.26
C ASP A 283 -1.06 -29.49 22.81
N LYS A 284 -2.33 -29.31 22.42
CA LYS A 284 -2.85 -29.60 21.06
C LYS A 284 -3.02 -28.35 20.21
N GLY A 285 -2.56 -27.20 20.70
CA GLY A 285 -2.66 -25.91 20.02
C GLY A 285 -4.06 -25.29 20.03
N LYS A 286 -4.98 -25.73 20.89
CA LYS A 286 -6.34 -25.18 21.00
C LYS A 286 -6.42 -24.15 22.11
N TRP A 287 -7.09 -23.03 21.83
CA TRP A 287 -7.37 -22.01 22.82
C TRP A 287 -8.25 -22.52 23.95
N GLN A 288 -7.82 -22.28 25.20
CA GLN A 288 -8.56 -22.60 26.41
C GLN A 288 -9.67 -21.59 26.69
N GLN A 289 -10.45 -21.79 27.75
CA GLN A 289 -11.47 -20.82 28.15
C GLN A 289 -10.80 -19.53 28.64
N PRO A 290 -11.31 -18.37 28.24
CA PRO A 290 -10.78 -17.08 28.67
C PRO A 290 -10.98 -16.82 30.16
N GLU A 291 -9.98 -16.21 30.75
CA GLU A 291 -9.97 -15.79 32.16
C GLU A 291 -9.57 -14.31 32.27
N PRO A 292 -10.09 -13.55 33.23
CA PRO A 292 -9.55 -12.22 33.51
C PRO A 292 -8.10 -12.32 33.94
N VAL A 293 -7.27 -11.36 33.58
CA VAL A 293 -5.87 -11.35 34.05
C VAL A 293 -5.84 -11.17 35.55
N GLU A 294 -5.14 -12.07 36.24
CA GLU A 294 -5.00 -12.04 37.68
C GLU A 294 -4.11 -10.88 38.15
N GLY A 295 -4.32 -10.44 39.41
CA GLY A 295 -3.53 -9.42 40.06
C GLY A 295 -4.13 -8.03 40.00
N GLU A 296 -3.28 -6.97 39.92
CA GLU A 296 -3.70 -5.58 39.97
C GLU A 296 -3.76 -4.93 38.56
N LEU A 297 -3.74 -5.77 37.50
CA LEU A 297 -3.76 -5.25 36.11
C LEU A 297 -5.13 -4.64 35.78
N ASN A 298 -6.19 -5.37 36.08
CA ASN A 298 -7.58 -4.89 36.01
C ASN A 298 -7.96 -4.13 37.28
N SER A 299 -8.74 -3.10 37.18
CA SER A 299 -9.13 -2.22 38.28
C SER A 299 -10.63 -1.87 38.24
N GLU A 300 -11.05 -0.87 38.99
CA GLU A 300 -12.40 -0.30 38.91
C GLU A 300 -12.54 0.69 37.73
N MET A 301 -11.49 0.90 36.94
CA MET A 301 -11.46 1.76 35.74
C MET A 301 -11.70 0.94 34.48
N GLU A 302 -11.71 1.60 33.33
CA GLU A 302 -11.77 0.93 32.03
C GLU A 302 -10.33 0.65 31.55
N GLU A 303 -9.96 -0.61 31.46
CA GLU A 303 -8.72 -1.08 30.85
C GLU A 303 -8.99 -1.60 29.44
N GLY A 304 -8.06 -1.32 28.53
CA GLY A 304 -8.17 -1.81 27.16
C GLY A 304 -6.89 -1.69 26.38
N VAL A 305 -6.90 -2.19 25.18
CA VAL A 305 -5.83 -2.17 24.19
C VAL A 305 -4.43 -2.34 24.79
N VAL A 306 -3.92 -3.54 24.72
CA VAL A 306 -2.57 -3.86 25.19
C VAL A 306 -1.63 -4.15 24.04
N CYS A 307 -0.34 -3.87 24.24
CA CYS A 307 0.74 -4.41 23.44
C CYS A 307 1.92 -4.82 24.35
N PHE A 308 2.88 -5.52 23.76
CA PHE A 308 4.03 -6.04 24.50
C PHE A 308 5.34 -5.51 23.90
N SER A 309 6.36 -5.37 24.76
CA SER A 309 7.73 -5.21 24.28
C SER A 309 8.16 -6.46 23.50
N PRO A 310 9.12 -6.35 22.55
CA PRO A 310 9.59 -7.50 21.78
C PRO A 310 10.12 -8.66 22.63
N ASP A 311 10.66 -8.37 23.84
CA ASP A 311 11.13 -9.40 24.78
C ASP A 311 10.01 -9.98 25.65
N GLY A 312 8.76 -9.55 25.47
CA GLY A 312 7.59 -10.02 26.21
C GLY A 312 7.56 -9.67 27.70
N LYS A 313 8.45 -8.79 28.19
CA LYS A 313 8.59 -8.47 29.63
C LYS A 313 7.81 -7.24 30.06
N THR A 314 7.50 -6.35 29.15
CA THR A 314 6.72 -5.13 29.43
C THR A 314 5.41 -5.18 28.66
N MET A 315 4.31 -4.93 29.36
CA MET A 315 2.99 -4.69 28.77
C MET A 315 2.72 -3.19 28.82
N TYR A 316 2.28 -2.63 27.70
CA TYR A 316 1.74 -1.28 27.60
C TYR A 316 0.23 -1.37 27.52
N ILE A 317 -0.48 -0.56 28.30
CA ILE A 317 -1.92 -0.67 28.52
C ILE A 317 -2.57 0.69 28.34
N THR A 318 -3.63 0.76 27.57
CA THR A 318 -4.53 1.92 27.58
C THR A 318 -5.47 1.82 28.78
N ARG A 319 -5.54 2.86 29.61
CA ARG A 319 -6.49 2.95 30.71
C ARG A 319 -7.20 4.29 30.69
N CYS A 320 -8.53 4.27 30.83
CA CYS A 320 -9.33 5.48 30.95
C CYS A 320 -9.47 5.87 32.40
N THR A 321 -8.97 7.05 32.75
CA THR A 321 -9.11 7.61 34.10
C THR A 321 -10.46 8.33 34.22
N THR A 322 -11.07 8.26 35.40
CA THR A 322 -12.31 8.96 35.69
C THR A 322 -12.05 10.05 36.74
N ASP A 323 -12.37 11.28 36.42
CA ASP A 323 -12.42 12.39 37.32
C ASP A 323 -13.81 13.08 37.19
N PRO A 324 -14.55 13.32 38.31
CA PRO A 324 -15.87 13.91 38.25
C PRO A 324 -15.91 15.31 37.63
N ASP A 325 -14.79 16.06 37.70
CA ASP A 325 -14.70 17.45 37.29
C ASP A 325 -13.99 17.63 35.93
N TYR A 326 -13.39 16.58 35.38
CA TYR A 326 -12.63 16.61 34.11
C TYR A 326 -13.17 15.61 33.10
N PRO A 327 -13.04 15.90 31.79
CA PRO A 327 -13.37 14.95 30.74
C PRO A 327 -12.58 13.66 30.93
N ARG A 328 -13.23 12.51 30.67
CA ARG A 328 -12.54 11.22 30.64
C ARG A 328 -11.60 11.19 29.44
N TYR A 329 -10.37 10.78 29.69
CA TYR A 329 -9.34 10.61 28.68
C TYR A 329 -8.53 9.35 28.93
N ALA A 330 -8.07 8.76 27.82
CA ALA A 330 -7.23 7.57 27.86
C ALA A 330 -5.76 7.96 28.11
N GLN A 331 -5.05 7.12 28.88
CA GLN A 331 -3.61 7.25 29.10
C GLN A 331 -2.93 5.91 28.99
N ILE A 332 -1.63 5.90 28.71
CA ILE A 332 -0.83 4.70 28.60
C ILE A 332 -0.14 4.42 29.93
N PHE A 333 -0.29 3.17 30.38
CA PHE A 333 0.36 2.60 31.55
C PHE A 333 1.31 1.50 31.14
N THR A 334 2.27 1.17 31.99
CA THR A 334 3.18 0.04 31.82
C THR A 334 3.10 -0.91 32.99
N SER A 335 3.18 -2.20 32.71
CA SER A 335 3.30 -3.27 33.70
C SER A 335 4.46 -4.19 33.32
N GLN A 336 5.21 -4.64 34.33
CA GLN A 336 6.35 -5.54 34.16
C GLN A 336 5.95 -6.98 34.48
N ARG A 337 6.43 -7.91 33.68
CA ARG A 337 6.23 -9.34 33.90
C ARG A 337 7.28 -9.88 34.82
N SER A 338 6.84 -10.55 35.87
CA SER A 338 7.68 -11.36 36.74
C SER A 338 7.10 -12.77 36.81
N ASP A 339 7.84 -13.75 36.32
CA ASP A 339 7.37 -15.12 36.12
C ASP A 339 6.11 -15.17 35.26
N ALA A 340 4.98 -15.58 35.79
CA ALA A 340 3.70 -15.66 35.09
C ALA A 340 2.74 -14.50 35.43
N THR A 341 3.16 -13.52 36.23
CA THR A 341 2.30 -12.45 36.75
C THR A 341 2.75 -11.08 36.27
N TRP A 342 1.78 -10.16 36.19
CA TRP A 342 2.00 -8.78 35.79
C TRP A 342 1.99 -7.88 37.03
N SER A 343 2.93 -6.93 37.10
CA SER A 343 2.99 -5.95 38.19
C SER A 343 1.83 -4.97 38.12
N LYS A 344 1.58 -4.23 39.21
CA LYS A 344 0.67 -3.09 39.19
C LYS A 344 1.06 -2.11 38.09
N PRO A 345 0.12 -1.69 37.23
CA PRO A 345 0.40 -0.71 36.17
C PRO A 345 0.80 0.64 36.72
N THR A 346 1.79 1.26 36.09
CA THR A 346 2.26 2.62 36.37
C THR A 346 2.08 3.50 35.13
N GLU A 347 1.60 4.74 35.35
CA GLU A 347 1.39 5.69 34.25
C GLU A 347 2.70 5.99 33.51
N LEU A 348 2.66 5.94 32.19
CA LEU A 348 3.75 6.33 31.29
C LEU A 348 3.43 7.70 30.69
N ARG A 349 4.02 8.75 31.23
CA ARG A 349 3.82 10.09 30.69
C ARG A 349 4.64 10.32 29.44
N LEU A 350 3.95 10.46 28.30
CA LEU A 350 4.57 10.69 26.99
C LEU A 350 4.87 12.15 26.74
N THR A 351 4.02 13.04 27.23
CA THR A 351 4.13 14.50 27.05
C THR A 351 3.76 15.24 28.33
N ARG A 352 3.79 16.58 28.25
CA ARG A 352 3.26 17.45 29.31
C ARG A 352 1.77 17.80 29.11
N ASP A 353 1.20 17.40 28.00
CA ASP A 353 -0.22 17.58 27.71
C ASP A 353 -1.04 16.62 28.59
N THR A 354 -1.98 17.19 29.31
CA THR A 354 -2.89 16.45 30.22
C THR A 354 -4.34 16.48 29.75
N LEU A 355 -4.61 17.08 28.60
CA LEU A 355 -5.97 17.24 28.07
C LEU A 355 -6.27 16.30 26.89
N SER A 356 -5.22 15.84 26.19
CA SER A 356 -5.36 14.93 25.08
C SER A 356 -5.39 13.47 25.53
N ALA A 357 -6.02 12.62 24.71
CA ALA A 357 -6.03 11.17 24.90
C ALA A 357 -4.75 10.54 24.33
N PHE A 358 -4.20 9.56 25.06
CA PHE A 358 -3.08 8.73 24.65
C PHE A 358 -3.48 7.26 24.75
N ALA A 359 -3.59 6.58 23.63
CA ALA A 359 -4.17 5.24 23.56
C ALA A 359 -3.47 4.35 22.52
N HIS A 360 -3.88 3.10 22.45
CA HIS A 360 -3.49 2.11 21.44
C HIS A 360 -1.97 2.02 21.26
N PRO A 361 -1.22 1.67 22.30
CA PRO A 361 0.23 1.55 22.21
C PRO A 361 0.65 0.41 21.29
N ALA A 362 1.78 0.59 20.57
CA ALA A 362 2.44 -0.44 19.79
C ALA A 362 3.96 -0.21 19.81
N VAL A 363 4.74 -1.25 20.04
CA VAL A 363 6.21 -1.17 20.06
C VAL A 363 6.76 -1.63 18.71
N SER A 364 7.74 -0.91 18.17
CA SER A 364 8.44 -1.33 16.95
C SER A 364 9.19 -2.67 17.18
N PRO A 365 9.38 -3.50 16.13
CA PRO A 365 10.05 -4.80 16.29
C PRO A 365 11.47 -4.72 16.86
N ASP A 366 12.17 -3.62 16.62
CA ASP A 366 13.51 -3.35 17.16
C ASP A 366 13.51 -2.79 18.60
N GLY A 367 12.32 -2.56 19.17
CA GLY A 367 12.13 -2.05 20.52
C GLY A 367 12.53 -0.59 20.73
N ARG A 368 12.85 0.16 19.66
CA ARG A 368 13.34 1.55 19.77
C ARG A 368 12.24 2.61 19.79
N TRP A 369 11.04 2.28 19.31
CA TRP A 369 9.96 3.21 19.18
C TRP A 369 8.68 2.69 19.84
N LEU A 370 8.04 3.56 20.62
CA LEU A 370 6.66 3.36 21.05
C LEU A 370 5.76 4.22 20.17
N TYR A 371 4.88 3.56 19.44
CA TYR A 371 3.81 4.19 18.68
C TYR A 371 2.55 4.25 19.53
N PHE A 372 1.79 5.28 19.35
CA PHE A 372 0.52 5.48 20.08
C PHE A 372 -0.43 6.36 19.27
N VAL A 373 -1.67 6.41 19.69
CA VAL A 373 -2.72 7.22 19.07
C VAL A 373 -3.06 8.37 20.00
N SER A 374 -3.18 9.58 19.44
CA SER A 374 -3.55 10.77 20.20
C SER A 374 -4.29 11.77 19.32
N ASP A 375 -5.21 12.53 19.95
CA ASP A 375 -5.89 13.71 19.41
C ASP A 375 -5.21 15.02 19.81
N MET A 376 -3.92 14.96 20.21
CA MET A 376 -3.20 16.15 20.65
C MET A 376 -2.95 17.14 19.49
N PRO A 377 -2.88 18.45 19.78
CA PRO A 377 -2.66 19.47 18.77
C PRO A 377 -1.38 19.24 17.95
N GLY A 378 -1.47 19.49 16.63
CA GLY A 378 -0.37 19.33 15.70
C GLY A 378 -0.46 18.06 14.84
N GLY A 379 -1.55 17.29 14.97
CA GLY A 379 -1.87 16.18 14.09
C GLY A 379 -2.46 16.62 12.74
N HIS A 380 -2.90 15.62 11.95
CA HIS A 380 -3.46 15.81 10.62
C HIS A 380 -4.99 15.83 10.61
N GLY A 381 -5.61 15.20 11.62
CA GLY A 381 -7.06 15.02 11.61
C GLY A 381 -7.69 14.84 12.99
N GLY A 382 -8.43 13.74 13.13
CA GLY A 382 -9.10 13.37 14.36
C GLY A 382 -8.12 12.78 15.37
N LYS A 383 -7.94 11.47 15.28
CA LYS A 383 -6.90 10.75 16.03
C LYS A 383 -5.81 10.31 15.08
N ASP A 384 -4.61 10.71 15.39
CA ASP A 384 -3.43 10.43 14.59
C ASP A 384 -2.51 9.41 15.26
N ILE A 385 -1.70 8.70 14.47
CA ILE A 385 -0.62 7.86 14.97
C ILE A 385 0.62 8.72 15.18
N TRP A 386 1.14 8.66 16.40
CA TRP A 386 2.35 9.32 16.85
C TRP A 386 3.38 8.29 17.28
N ARG A 387 4.63 8.69 17.40
CA ARG A 387 5.68 7.86 17.97
C ARG A 387 6.60 8.64 18.90
N VAL A 388 7.25 7.91 19.81
CA VAL A 388 8.29 8.44 20.69
C VAL A 388 9.45 7.46 20.74
N ALA A 389 10.68 7.98 20.67
CA ALA A 389 11.88 7.16 20.81
C ALA A 389 12.03 6.64 22.24
N MET A 390 12.37 5.37 22.39
CA MET A 390 12.64 4.72 23.67
C MET A 390 14.15 4.54 23.86
N GLU A 391 14.76 5.39 24.65
CA GLU A 391 16.20 5.38 24.94
C GLU A 391 16.44 4.85 26.37
N GLY A 392 16.40 3.53 26.52
CA GLY A 392 16.51 2.87 27.82
C GLY A 392 15.33 3.22 28.74
N LYS A 393 15.56 4.05 29.76
CA LYS A 393 14.50 4.51 30.71
C LYS A 393 13.96 5.90 30.39
N THR A 394 14.48 6.57 29.36
CA THR A 394 14.06 7.91 28.95
C THR A 394 13.27 7.85 27.64
N LEU A 395 12.34 8.77 27.47
CA LEU A 395 11.60 8.95 26.24
C LEU A 395 12.17 10.17 25.51
N GLY A 396 12.28 10.04 24.19
CA GLY A 396 12.70 11.13 23.29
C GLY A 396 11.60 12.15 23.02
N GLY A 397 11.73 12.90 21.94
CA GLY A 397 10.68 13.78 21.43
C GLY A 397 9.53 12.98 20.82
N VAL A 398 8.31 13.52 20.92
CA VAL A 398 7.12 12.92 20.28
C VAL A 398 7.02 13.44 18.85
N GLU A 399 6.76 12.56 17.91
CA GLU A 399 6.64 12.85 16.48
C GLU A 399 5.30 12.35 15.94
N CYS A 400 4.58 13.21 15.22
CA CYS A 400 3.41 12.79 14.42
C CYS A 400 3.88 12.07 13.16
N LEU A 401 3.29 10.93 12.83
CA LEU A 401 3.59 10.30 11.55
C LEU A 401 3.05 11.16 10.40
N PRO A 402 3.82 11.26 9.30
CA PRO A 402 3.41 12.08 8.17
C PRO A 402 2.28 11.45 7.36
N ALA A 403 1.67 12.23 6.45
CA ALA A 403 0.96 11.66 5.33
C ALA A 403 1.94 10.78 4.49
N PRO A 404 1.51 9.66 3.89
CA PRO A 404 0.11 9.26 3.75
C PRO A 404 -0.44 8.40 4.90
N ILE A 405 0.28 8.19 6.02
CA ILE A 405 -0.24 7.38 7.13
C ILE A 405 -1.43 8.10 7.78
N ASN A 406 -1.17 9.28 8.35
CA ASN A 406 -2.21 10.09 8.98
C ASN A 406 -3.00 10.89 7.94
N THR A 407 -4.30 10.98 8.15
CA THR A 407 -5.30 11.63 7.29
C THR A 407 -6.16 12.61 8.11
N PRO A 408 -7.10 13.34 7.50
CA PRO A 408 -8.10 14.08 8.27
C PRO A 408 -9.07 13.23 9.09
N GLY A 409 -9.04 11.89 8.96
CA GLY A 409 -9.84 10.95 9.72
C GLY A 409 -9.26 10.55 11.07
N ASP A 410 -9.62 9.36 11.52
CA ASP A 410 -9.06 8.69 12.67
C ASP A 410 -8.13 7.56 12.19
N GLU A 411 -6.86 7.56 12.59
CA GLU A 411 -5.91 6.47 12.43
C GLU A 411 -5.65 5.82 13.78
N MET A 412 -5.95 4.53 13.89
CA MET A 412 -6.04 3.84 15.19
C MET A 412 -5.43 2.44 15.15
N PHE A 413 -5.16 1.87 16.33
CA PHE A 413 -4.70 0.49 16.52
C PHE A 413 -3.46 0.11 15.69
N PRO A 414 -2.35 0.88 15.80
CA PRO A 414 -1.11 0.49 15.15
C PRO A 414 -0.61 -0.86 15.69
N THR A 415 -0.03 -1.68 14.80
CA THR A 415 0.68 -2.92 15.14
C THR A 415 1.75 -3.22 14.09
N PHE A 416 2.75 -3.98 14.45
CA PHE A 416 3.87 -4.29 13.56
C PHE A 416 3.98 -5.78 13.30
N ARG A 417 4.45 -6.10 12.10
CA ARG A 417 5.05 -7.41 11.82
C ARG A 417 6.56 -7.37 12.07
N PRO A 418 7.20 -8.54 12.29
CA PRO A 418 8.65 -8.61 12.47
C PRO A 418 9.49 -8.00 11.35
N ASN A 419 8.97 -7.95 10.12
CA ASN A 419 9.61 -7.32 8.95
C ASN A 419 9.54 -5.78 8.95
N GLY A 420 8.89 -5.17 9.92
CA GLY A 420 8.76 -3.72 10.06
C GLY A 420 7.51 -3.11 9.42
N ASP A 421 6.69 -3.88 8.72
CA ASP A 421 5.42 -3.38 8.17
C ASP A 421 4.48 -2.93 9.29
N LEU A 422 3.97 -1.71 9.15
CA LEU A 422 2.99 -1.13 10.06
C LEU A 422 1.57 -1.43 9.57
N TYR A 423 0.77 -2.05 10.43
CA TYR A 423 -0.66 -2.24 10.20
C TYR A 423 -1.44 -1.31 11.11
N PHE A 424 -2.50 -0.72 10.59
CA PHE A 424 -3.35 0.19 11.35
C PHE A 424 -4.76 0.22 10.77
N SER A 425 -5.68 0.87 11.48
CA SER A 425 -7.05 1.03 11.06
C SER A 425 -7.36 2.50 10.83
N SER A 426 -8.06 2.83 9.74
CA SER A 426 -8.42 4.20 9.41
C SER A 426 -9.82 4.32 8.84
N ASP A 427 -10.51 5.42 9.16
CA ASP A 427 -11.76 5.85 8.52
C ASP A 427 -11.57 7.09 7.62
N GLY A 428 -10.33 7.56 7.47
CA GLY A 428 -9.96 8.68 6.62
C GLY A 428 -9.44 8.30 5.25
N HIS A 429 -8.93 7.07 5.08
CA HIS A 429 -8.56 6.51 3.78
C HIS A 429 -9.74 5.95 3.00
N PRO A 430 -9.65 5.84 1.65
CA PRO A 430 -10.67 5.13 0.87
C PRO A 430 -10.81 3.67 1.30
N GLY A 431 -11.97 3.32 1.86
CA GLY A 431 -12.23 2.03 2.47
C GLY A 431 -13.60 1.44 2.11
N MET A 432 -13.98 0.37 2.80
CA MET A 432 -15.26 -0.30 2.60
C MET A 432 -16.36 0.20 3.55
N GLY A 433 -15.97 0.87 4.65
CA GLY A 433 -16.96 1.21 5.66
C GLY A 433 -16.53 2.17 6.74
N GLY A 434 -16.48 1.69 7.97
CA GLY A 434 -16.01 2.42 9.13
C GLY A 434 -14.48 2.45 9.19
N LEU A 435 -13.91 1.98 10.30
CA LEU A 435 -12.48 1.71 10.34
C LEU A 435 -12.15 0.52 9.43
N ASP A 436 -11.27 0.72 8.49
CA ASP A 436 -10.73 -0.32 7.61
C ASP A 436 -9.26 -0.57 7.93
N LEU A 437 -8.81 -1.80 7.74
CA LEU A 437 -7.43 -2.25 7.97
C LEU A 437 -6.54 -1.90 6.78
N PHE A 438 -5.40 -1.29 7.08
CA PHE A 438 -4.36 -0.91 6.11
C PHE A 438 -3.00 -1.48 6.52
N CYS A 439 -2.14 -1.65 5.55
CA CYS A 439 -0.72 -1.97 5.71
C CYS A 439 0.11 -0.84 5.12
N ALA A 440 1.03 -0.31 5.89
CA ALA A 440 2.03 0.66 5.46
C ALA A 440 3.41 -0.01 5.41
N THR A 441 4.05 0.06 4.26
CA THR A 441 5.42 -0.39 4.04
C THR A 441 6.30 0.81 3.79
N GLN A 442 7.48 0.86 4.41
CA GLN A 442 8.44 1.95 4.20
C GLN A 442 9.51 1.52 3.22
N ASP A 443 9.73 2.30 2.17
CA ASP A 443 10.86 2.09 1.27
C ASP A 443 12.17 2.28 2.02
N SER A 444 13.10 1.34 1.86
CA SER A 444 14.36 1.33 2.60
C SER A 444 15.36 2.41 2.15
N ILE A 445 15.17 3.01 0.97
CA ILE A 445 16.06 3.99 0.36
C ILE A 445 15.49 5.40 0.48
N THR A 446 14.23 5.59 0.04
CA THR A 446 13.57 6.90 0.05
C THR A 446 12.92 7.23 1.39
N HIS A 447 12.65 6.21 2.23
CA HIS A 447 11.89 6.29 3.47
C HIS A 447 10.43 6.75 3.30
N ASP A 448 9.92 6.72 2.06
CA ASP A 448 8.52 7.01 1.78
C ASP A 448 7.62 5.85 2.20
N TRP A 449 6.39 6.17 2.59
CA TRP A 449 5.39 5.19 2.99
C TRP A 449 4.43 4.89 1.84
N ALA A 450 4.26 3.60 1.55
CA ALA A 450 3.24 3.08 0.65
C ALA A 450 2.10 2.46 1.46
N ILE A 451 0.86 2.90 1.21
CA ILE A 451 -0.32 2.44 1.94
C ILE A 451 -1.14 1.49 1.07
N ARG A 452 -1.52 0.35 1.64
CA ARG A 452 -2.35 -0.66 0.97
C ARG A 452 -3.55 -1.04 1.84
N ASN A 453 -4.77 -0.91 1.30
CA ASN A 453 -6.00 -1.43 1.89
C ASN A 453 -5.98 -2.97 1.82
N LEU A 454 -6.27 -3.67 2.92
CA LEU A 454 -6.24 -5.15 2.96
C LEU A 454 -7.41 -5.78 2.20
N GLY A 455 -8.45 -5.01 1.89
CA GLY A 455 -9.59 -5.45 1.10
C GLY A 455 -10.48 -6.49 1.78
N TYR A 456 -11.52 -6.94 1.05
CA TYR A 456 -12.40 -8.00 1.53
C TYR A 456 -11.70 -9.38 1.48
N PRO A 457 -11.85 -10.28 2.49
CA PRO A 457 -12.75 -10.22 3.63
C PRO A 457 -12.16 -9.59 4.90
N MET A 458 -10.91 -9.08 4.88
CA MET A 458 -10.34 -8.39 6.06
C MET A 458 -11.19 -7.19 6.42
N ASN A 459 -11.49 -6.34 5.45
CA ASN A 459 -12.34 -5.18 5.58
C ASN A 459 -13.80 -5.48 5.22
N SER A 460 -14.71 -4.76 5.87
CA SER A 460 -16.16 -4.89 5.72
C SER A 460 -16.81 -3.50 5.72
N ALA A 461 -18.16 -3.43 5.76
CA ALA A 461 -18.84 -2.16 5.96
C ALA A 461 -18.70 -1.64 7.40
N GLY A 462 -18.54 -2.52 8.40
CA GLY A 462 -18.38 -2.15 9.81
C GLY A 462 -17.01 -1.57 10.12
N ASP A 463 -16.67 -1.57 11.42
CA ASP A 463 -15.31 -1.30 11.86
C ASP A 463 -14.51 -2.61 11.86
N ASP A 464 -13.29 -2.56 11.32
CA ASP A 464 -12.33 -3.64 11.30
C ASP A 464 -11.00 -3.10 11.83
N PHE A 465 -10.49 -3.66 12.95
CA PHE A 465 -9.38 -3.04 13.67
C PHE A 465 -8.61 -3.99 14.58
N GLY A 466 -7.48 -3.52 15.11
CA GLY A 466 -6.72 -4.16 16.17
C GLY A 466 -6.18 -5.53 15.75
N MET A 467 -5.31 -5.56 14.72
CA MET A 467 -4.66 -6.79 14.27
C MET A 467 -3.56 -7.24 15.23
N THR A 468 -3.34 -8.54 15.30
CA THR A 468 -2.15 -9.17 15.87
C THR A 468 -1.76 -10.39 15.03
N PHE A 469 -0.48 -10.72 14.97
CA PHE A 469 0.06 -11.76 14.11
C PHE A 469 0.70 -12.89 14.92
N GLU A 470 0.56 -14.15 14.47
CA GLU A 470 1.30 -15.28 15.00
C GLU A 470 2.74 -15.30 14.46
N GLY A 471 3.65 -14.58 15.13
CA GLY A 471 5.04 -14.45 14.70
C GLY A 471 5.20 -13.94 13.27
N PRO A 472 6.04 -14.57 12.45
CA PRO A 472 6.26 -14.15 11.06
C PRO A 472 5.15 -14.58 10.09
N HIS A 473 4.16 -15.38 10.55
CA HIS A 473 3.14 -15.95 9.67
C HIS A 473 2.06 -14.95 9.26
N ASN A 474 1.48 -15.14 8.09
CA ASN A 474 0.35 -14.37 7.57
C ASN A 474 -0.99 -14.81 8.17
N ARG A 475 -1.03 -15.04 9.46
CA ARG A 475 -2.24 -15.41 10.22
C ARG A 475 -2.22 -14.77 11.58
N GLY A 476 -3.40 -14.64 12.19
CA GLY A 476 -3.55 -14.01 13.48
C GLY A 476 -4.99 -13.67 13.78
N PHE A 477 -5.21 -12.60 14.53
CA PHE A 477 -6.52 -12.16 14.99
C PHE A 477 -6.72 -10.68 14.75
N PHE A 478 -7.99 -10.27 14.62
CA PHE A 478 -8.39 -8.86 14.58
C PHE A 478 -9.81 -8.73 15.15
N ALA A 479 -10.25 -7.52 15.41
CA ALA A 479 -11.58 -7.22 15.92
C ALA A 479 -12.47 -6.60 14.83
N THR A 480 -13.77 -6.89 14.89
CA THR A 480 -14.76 -6.31 13.97
C THR A 480 -16.16 -6.31 14.59
N ASN A 481 -16.99 -5.31 14.24
CA ASN A 481 -18.40 -5.27 14.60
C ASN A 481 -19.34 -5.69 13.44
N ARG A 482 -18.79 -6.24 12.37
CA ARG A 482 -19.55 -6.72 11.21
C ARG A 482 -20.65 -7.69 11.64
N GLY A 483 -21.88 -7.39 11.20
CA GLY A 483 -23.03 -8.28 11.44
C GLY A 483 -23.61 -8.25 12.85
N ASP A 484 -23.08 -7.49 13.79
CA ASP A 484 -23.69 -7.28 15.10
C ASP A 484 -24.65 -6.07 15.07
N ALA A 485 -25.94 -6.33 15.29
CA ALA A 485 -26.97 -5.29 15.24
C ALA A 485 -26.85 -4.23 16.37
N ARG A 486 -26.09 -4.52 17.41
CA ARG A 486 -25.83 -3.60 18.53
C ARG A 486 -24.55 -2.78 18.34
N GLY A 487 -23.72 -3.16 17.35
CA GLY A 487 -22.43 -2.57 17.08
C GLY A 487 -21.32 -3.06 18.03
N TRP A 488 -21.49 -4.23 18.65
CA TRP A 488 -20.48 -4.83 19.51
C TRP A 488 -19.40 -5.53 18.68
N ASP A 489 -18.17 -5.44 19.15
CA ASP A 489 -17.01 -5.98 18.48
C ASP A 489 -16.79 -7.45 18.84
N HIS A 490 -16.24 -8.19 17.90
CA HIS A 490 -15.92 -9.60 18.01
C HIS A 490 -14.57 -9.91 17.41
N ILE A 491 -13.84 -10.84 18.03
CA ILE A 491 -12.54 -11.32 17.56
C ILE A 491 -12.75 -12.33 16.42
N MET A 492 -12.07 -12.08 15.31
CA MET A 492 -11.97 -12.99 14.18
C MET A 492 -10.53 -13.46 14.04
N SER A 493 -10.34 -14.71 13.62
CA SER A 493 -9.05 -15.15 13.11
C SER A 493 -8.97 -14.86 11.61
N PHE A 494 -7.77 -14.61 11.15
CA PHE A 494 -7.46 -14.51 9.73
C PHE A 494 -6.27 -15.39 9.36
N GLU A 495 -6.26 -15.84 8.13
CA GLU A 495 -5.16 -16.57 7.53
C GLU A 495 -5.05 -16.20 6.05
N CYS A 496 -3.84 -15.87 5.61
CA CYS A 496 -3.51 -15.66 4.22
C CYS A 496 -2.48 -16.71 3.81
N PRO A 497 -2.72 -17.53 2.79
CA PRO A 497 -1.74 -18.50 2.33
C PRO A 497 -0.41 -17.82 2.01
N GLU A 498 0.68 -18.40 2.46
CA GLU A 498 2.02 -17.99 2.04
C GLU A 498 2.23 -18.57 0.64
N ILE A 499 2.07 -17.71 -0.36
CA ILE A 499 2.27 -18.08 -1.76
C ILE A 499 3.67 -17.65 -2.13
N GLU A 500 4.52 -18.63 -2.37
CA GLU A 500 5.87 -18.40 -2.84
C GLU A 500 5.97 -18.74 -4.32
N GLN A 501 6.55 -17.85 -5.07
CA GLN A 501 7.04 -18.15 -6.40
C GLN A 501 8.56 -18.36 -6.31
N THR A 502 9.01 -19.49 -6.81
CA THR A 502 10.42 -19.86 -6.81
C THR A 502 10.92 -20.05 -8.23
N VAL A 503 12.18 -19.75 -8.44
CA VAL A 503 12.92 -20.10 -9.65
C VAL A 503 13.91 -21.17 -9.30
N ARG A 504 13.91 -22.25 -10.08
CA ARG A 504 14.94 -23.26 -10.05
C ARG A 504 15.60 -23.34 -11.42
N GLY A 505 16.94 -23.29 -11.45
CA GLY A 505 17.65 -23.29 -12.71
C GLY A 505 18.95 -24.09 -12.65
N TRP A 506 19.52 -24.34 -13.83
CA TRP A 506 20.78 -25.07 -13.98
C TRP A 506 21.70 -24.33 -14.92
N VAL A 507 22.99 -24.19 -14.49
CA VAL A 507 24.06 -23.65 -15.30
C VAL A 507 24.96 -24.82 -15.75
N TYR A 508 25.09 -24.96 -17.04
CA TYR A 508 25.85 -26.06 -17.63
C TYR A 508 26.49 -25.66 -18.95
N GLU A 509 27.58 -26.38 -19.33
CA GLU A 509 28.20 -26.22 -20.64
C GLU A 509 27.21 -26.66 -21.74
N LYS A 510 27.11 -25.93 -22.85
CA LYS A 510 26.21 -26.25 -23.98
C LYS A 510 26.40 -27.69 -24.49
N ASP A 511 27.56 -28.31 -24.27
CA ASP A 511 27.83 -29.71 -24.58
C ASP A 511 27.53 -30.70 -23.43
N GLY A 512 26.98 -30.20 -22.28
CA GLY A 512 26.32 -31.04 -21.28
C GLY A 512 27.01 -31.27 -19.95
N TYR A 513 28.06 -30.53 -19.59
CA TYR A 513 28.70 -30.61 -18.28
C TYR A 513 28.10 -29.55 -17.34
N GLU A 514 27.86 -29.92 -16.10
CA GLU A 514 27.46 -29.00 -15.05
C GLU A 514 28.62 -28.02 -14.75
N LEU A 515 28.28 -26.75 -14.48
CA LEU A 515 29.24 -25.70 -14.18
C LEU A 515 29.05 -25.20 -12.73
N PRO A 516 29.64 -25.88 -11.74
CA PRO A 516 29.49 -25.52 -10.33
C PRO A 516 30.13 -24.18 -9.94
N GLU A 517 31.07 -23.66 -10.77
CA GLU A 517 31.65 -22.33 -10.61
C GLU A 517 30.82 -21.21 -11.27
N GLY A 518 29.67 -21.57 -11.85
CA GLY A 518 28.74 -20.63 -12.44
C GLY A 518 28.16 -19.67 -11.41
N LEU A 519 27.76 -18.51 -11.88
CA LEU A 519 27.04 -17.49 -11.11
C LEU A 519 25.82 -17.06 -11.90
N VAL A 520 24.72 -16.76 -11.20
CA VAL A 520 23.53 -16.19 -11.81
C VAL A 520 23.20 -14.88 -11.10
N TYR A 521 23.07 -13.80 -11.87
CA TYR A 521 22.60 -12.52 -11.35
C TYR A 521 21.12 -12.41 -11.64
N MET A 522 20.30 -12.21 -10.61
CA MET A 522 18.88 -11.97 -10.71
C MET A 522 18.61 -10.48 -10.51
N ILE A 523 18.05 -9.84 -11.52
CA ILE A 523 17.75 -8.39 -11.55
C ILE A 523 16.29 -8.23 -11.83
N GLY A 524 15.54 -7.55 -10.94
CA GLY A 524 14.12 -7.24 -11.08
C GLY A 524 13.87 -5.76 -11.34
N ASP A 525 12.76 -5.46 -12.01
CA ASP A 525 12.29 -4.07 -12.21
C ASP A 525 11.72 -3.45 -10.92
N ASP A 526 11.61 -4.24 -9.85
CA ASP A 526 11.30 -3.83 -8.48
C ASP A 526 12.54 -3.34 -7.68
N GLY A 527 13.72 -3.32 -8.31
CA GLY A 527 15.00 -3.01 -7.67
C GLY A 527 15.75 -4.22 -7.12
N THR A 528 15.22 -5.42 -7.27
CA THR A 528 15.93 -6.66 -6.87
C THR A 528 17.24 -6.77 -7.64
N ASN A 529 18.35 -6.99 -6.91
CA ASN A 529 19.65 -7.29 -7.49
C ASN A 529 20.38 -8.29 -6.59
N GLN A 530 20.32 -9.55 -6.96
CA GLN A 530 20.89 -10.65 -6.18
C GLN A 530 21.90 -11.44 -7.00
N LYS A 531 22.98 -11.85 -6.34
CA LYS A 531 23.97 -12.77 -6.88
C LYS A 531 23.71 -14.16 -6.30
N LEU A 532 23.35 -15.10 -7.16
CA LEU A 532 23.02 -16.47 -6.81
C LEU A 532 24.22 -17.38 -7.10
N SER A 533 24.67 -18.11 -6.09
CA SER A 533 25.70 -19.12 -6.24
C SER A 533 25.10 -20.43 -6.75
N VAL A 534 25.80 -21.09 -7.66
CA VAL A 534 25.41 -22.38 -8.22
C VAL A 534 25.94 -23.51 -7.33
N ARG A 535 25.14 -24.57 -7.14
CA ARG A 535 25.53 -25.78 -6.40
C ARG A 535 26.45 -26.67 -7.22
N GLY A 536 27.01 -27.71 -6.60
CA GLY A 536 27.92 -28.66 -7.27
C GLY A 536 27.32 -29.42 -8.46
N ASP A 537 25.99 -29.52 -8.52
CA ASP A 537 25.22 -30.12 -9.63
C ASP A 537 24.78 -29.09 -10.69
N GLY A 538 25.35 -27.89 -10.65
CA GLY A 538 24.99 -26.81 -11.55
C GLY A 538 23.66 -26.11 -11.23
N SER A 539 22.93 -26.54 -10.20
CA SER A 539 21.62 -25.96 -9.84
C SER A 539 21.72 -24.69 -9.01
N PHE A 540 20.73 -23.83 -9.13
CA PHE A 540 20.46 -22.71 -8.22
C PHE A 540 18.96 -22.60 -7.95
N GLU A 541 18.62 -21.87 -6.90
CA GLU A 541 17.24 -21.63 -6.47
C GLU A 541 17.11 -20.22 -5.89
N ALA A 542 16.01 -19.55 -6.19
CA ALA A 542 15.69 -18.22 -5.69
C ALA A 542 14.20 -18.04 -5.52
N VAL A 543 13.82 -17.20 -4.56
CA VAL A 543 12.43 -16.73 -4.40
C VAL A 543 12.25 -15.48 -5.26
N VAL A 544 11.14 -15.40 -5.98
CA VAL A 544 10.78 -14.26 -6.83
C VAL A 544 9.45 -13.66 -6.37
N GLN A 545 9.34 -12.35 -6.49
CA GLN A 545 8.13 -11.62 -6.13
C GLN A 545 7.11 -11.65 -7.28
N PRO A 546 5.80 -11.66 -6.99
CA PRO A 546 4.77 -11.57 -8.02
C PRO A 546 4.74 -10.17 -8.68
N ARG A 547 4.39 -10.12 -9.95
CA ARG A 547 4.30 -8.92 -10.80
C ARG A 547 5.63 -8.19 -11.03
N VAL A 548 6.72 -8.92 -11.03
CA VAL A 548 8.06 -8.40 -11.31
C VAL A 548 8.58 -9.02 -12.61
N ASN A 549 9.24 -8.21 -13.42
CA ASN A 549 9.96 -8.67 -14.59
C ASN A 549 11.43 -8.87 -14.21
N TYR A 550 11.86 -10.11 -14.24
CA TYR A 550 13.23 -10.48 -13.90
C TYR A 550 14.06 -10.74 -15.15
N ILE A 551 15.32 -10.32 -15.07
CA ILE A 551 16.39 -10.71 -15.98
C ILE A 551 17.38 -11.56 -15.17
N PHE A 552 17.64 -12.77 -15.63
CA PHE A 552 18.65 -13.66 -15.07
C PHE A 552 19.83 -13.74 -16.01
N LEU A 553 21.01 -13.35 -15.55
CA LEU A 553 22.27 -13.39 -16.29
C LEU A 553 23.14 -14.53 -15.75
N GLY A 554 23.24 -15.63 -16.49
CA GLY A 554 24.14 -16.74 -16.19
C GLY A 554 25.55 -16.48 -16.72
N THR A 555 26.55 -16.62 -15.83
CA THR A 555 27.96 -16.38 -16.15
C THR A 555 28.86 -17.49 -15.59
N CYS A 556 29.93 -17.82 -16.29
CA CYS A 556 31.01 -18.69 -15.77
C CYS A 556 32.32 -18.31 -16.43
N LYS A 557 33.42 -18.35 -15.67
CA LYS A 557 34.76 -18.03 -16.22
C LYS A 557 35.13 -18.98 -17.36
N GLY A 558 35.49 -18.44 -18.52
CA GLY A 558 35.81 -19.23 -19.72
C GLY A 558 34.60 -19.57 -20.59
N PHE A 559 33.45 -19.00 -20.33
CA PHE A 559 32.21 -19.20 -21.08
C PHE A 559 31.58 -17.86 -21.50
N LEU A 560 30.75 -17.91 -22.54
CA LEU A 560 29.89 -16.80 -22.92
C LEU A 560 28.70 -16.71 -21.96
N ASN A 561 28.25 -15.49 -21.67
CA ASN A 561 27.07 -15.25 -20.85
C ASN A 561 25.78 -15.70 -21.56
N HIS A 562 24.79 -16.03 -20.77
CA HIS A 562 23.44 -16.34 -21.25
C HIS A 562 22.42 -15.62 -20.41
N VAL A 563 21.37 -15.08 -21.06
CA VAL A 563 20.31 -14.29 -20.41
C VAL A 563 18.97 -15.02 -20.56
N GLU A 564 18.28 -15.14 -19.45
CA GLU A 564 16.88 -15.61 -19.41
C GLU A 564 16.01 -14.52 -18.81
N GLN A 565 14.76 -14.42 -19.27
CA GLN A 565 13.77 -13.45 -18.77
C GLN A 565 12.59 -14.19 -18.17
N LEU A 566 12.10 -13.70 -17.05
CA LEU A 566 10.93 -14.23 -16.37
C LEU A 566 10.03 -13.08 -15.96
N SER A 567 8.79 -13.08 -16.43
CA SER A 567 7.73 -12.20 -15.92
C SER A 567 6.81 -12.99 -15.00
N THR A 568 6.75 -12.58 -13.73
CA THR A 568 5.88 -13.23 -12.74
C THR A 568 4.50 -12.57 -12.73
N ASP A 569 3.45 -13.34 -12.51
CA ASP A 569 2.08 -12.85 -12.35
C ASP A 569 1.59 -12.97 -10.89
N THR A 570 0.34 -12.58 -10.64
CA THR A 570 -0.36 -12.85 -9.38
C THR A 570 -0.98 -14.24 -9.44
N SER A 571 -0.25 -15.22 -8.96
CA SER A 571 -0.80 -16.58 -8.76
C SER A 571 -1.50 -16.69 -7.41
N SER A 572 -2.53 -17.54 -7.35
CA SER A 572 -3.20 -17.96 -6.10
C SER A 572 -2.61 -19.25 -5.52
N VAL A 573 -1.56 -19.78 -6.13
CA VAL A 573 -0.84 -21.00 -5.71
C VAL A 573 0.66 -20.77 -5.86
N SER A 574 1.47 -21.47 -5.05
CA SER A 574 2.91 -21.45 -5.20
C SER A 574 3.32 -22.03 -6.55
N LEU A 575 4.25 -21.38 -7.24
CA LEU A 575 4.73 -21.76 -8.56
C LEU A 575 6.25 -21.94 -8.54
N GLU A 576 6.73 -22.99 -9.19
CA GLU A 576 8.16 -23.18 -9.50
C GLU A 576 8.39 -22.87 -10.98
N HIS A 577 9.23 -21.88 -11.27
CA HIS A 577 9.69 -21.55 -12.61
C HIS A 577 11.02 -22.24 -12.88
N VAL A 578 11.17 -22.85 -14.06
CA VAL A 578 12.38 -23.58 -14.43
C VAL A 578 13.15 -22.82 -15.50
N LEU A 579 14.42 -22.49 -15.22
CA LEU A 579 15.32 -21.79 -16.13
C LEU A 579 16.54 -22.65 -16.48
N GLN A 580 17.07 -22.48 -17.72
CA GLN A 580 18.18 -23.25 -18.23
C GLN A 580 19.28 -22.33 -18.78
N PHE A 581 20.50 -22.47 -18.30
CA PHE A 581 21.63 -21.63 -18.71
C PHE A 581 22.71 -22.46 -19.42
N PRO A 582 22.55 -22.80 -20.73
CA PRO A 582 23.53 -23.49 -21.53
C PRO A 582 24.64 -22.53 -21.98
N LEU A 583 25.74 -22.48 -21.25
CA LEU A 583 26.86 -21.60 -21.55
C LEU A 583 27.78 -22.17 -22.63
N ALA A 584 28.15 -21.36 -23.61
CA ALA A 584 29.06 -21.75 -24.68
C ALA A 584 30.51 -21.43 -24.29
N SER A 585 31.42 -22.40 -24.45
CA SER A 585 32.86 -22.24 -24.14
C SER A 585 33.53 -21.21 -25.05
N ILE A 586 34.36 -20.34 -24.47
CA ILE A 586 35.22 -19.41 -25.24
C ILE A 586 36.52 -20.05 -25.71
N THR A 587 36.90 -21.22 -25.18
CA THR A 587 38.22 -21.88 -25.46
C THR A 587 38.12 -23.03 -26.43
N ALA A 588 36.93 -23.67 -26.53
CA ALA A 588 36.69 -24.81 -27.40
C ALA A 588 35.66 -24.50 -28.49
N PRO A 589 35.76 -25.12 -29.70
CA PRO A 589 34.72 -24.99 -30.70
C PRO A 589 33.40 -25.53 -30.21
N VAL A 590 32.30 -24.76 -30.42
CA VAL A 590 30.94 -25.08 -30.02
C VAL A 590 30.14 -25.50 -31.25
N LEU A 591 29.49 -26.67 -31.21
CA LEU A 591 28.66 -27.18 -32.30
C LEU A 591 27.39 -26.33 -32.45
N VAL A 592 27.16 -25.82 -33.64
CA VAL A 592 25.86 -25.25 -34.05
C VAL A 592 25.01 -26.40 -34.60
N ARG A 593 24.08 -26.89 -33.78
CA ARG A 593 23.23 -28.01 -34.13
C ARG A 593 22.17 -27.59 -35.14
N ASN A 594 21.67 -28.57 -35.91
CA ASN A 594 20.58 -28.38 -36.86
C ASN A 594 20.85 -27.34 -37.96
N VAL A 595 22.12 -27.15 -38.34
CA VAL A 595 22.45 -26.37 -39.53
C VAL A 595 22.59 -27.36 -40.70
N PHE A 596 21.66 -27.28 -41.62
CA PHE A 596 21.58 -28.16 -42.80
C PHE A 596 21.78 -27.36 -44.08
N TYR A 597 22.35 -28.01 -45.06
CA TYR A 597 22.56 -27.45 -46.40
C TYR A 597 21.88 -28.32 -47.43
N GLU A 598 21.48 -27.76 -48.56
CA GLU A 598 21.03 -28.55 -49.69
C GLU A 598 22.14 -29.49 -50.16
N PHE A 599 21.73 -30.61 -50.73
CA PHE A 599 22.70 -31.65 -51.18
C PHE A 599 23.68 -31.05 -52.17
N ASP A 600 24.96 -31.23 -51.88
CA ASP A 600 26.12 -30.74 -52.68
C ASP A 600 26.13 -29.18 -52.88
N LYS A 601 25.41 -28.42 -52.02
CA LYS A 601 25.36 -26.96 -52.05
C LYS A 601 25.75 -26.33 -50.73
N ALA A 602 25.87 -25.02 -50.79
CA ALA A 602 26.12 -24.18 -49.61
C ALA A 602 24.86 -23.41 -49.18
N ASP A 603 23.73 -23.58 -49.86
CA ASP A 603 22.48 -22.92 -49.49
C ASP A 603 21.90 -23.56 -48.24
N LEU A 604 21.52 -22.71 -47.29
CA LEU A 604 20.92 -23.13 -46.01
C LEU A 604 19.49 -23.60 -46.25
N THR A 605 19.11 -24.67 -45.58
CA THR A 605 17.71 -25.13 -45.61
C THR A 605 16.85 -24.32 -44.64
N PRO A 606 15.52 -24.23 -44.82
CA PRO A 606 14.64 -23.51 -43.89
C PRO A 606 14.71 -24.03 -42.44
N GLU A 607 15.03 -25.34 -42.26
CA GLU A 607 15.15 -25.95 -40.94
C GLU A 607 16.37 -25.40 -40.16
N SER A 608 17.32 -24.75 -40.83
CA SER A 608 18.50 -24.13 -40.19
C SER A 608 18.18 -22.79 -39.49
N THR A 609 17.03 -22.19 -39.77
CA THR A 609 16.68 -20.82 -39.31
C THR A 609 16.68 -20.72 -37.78
N GLU A 610 16.01 -21.65 -37.10
CA GLU A 610 15.89 -21.67 -35.64
C GLU A 610 17.26 -21.76 -34.95
N ALA A 611 18.17 -22.59 -35.49
CA ALA A 611 19.54 -22.73 -34.95
C ALA A 611 20.36 -21.48 -35.14
N LEU A 612 20.19 -20.79 -36.28
CA LEU A 612 20.93 -19.55 -36.59
C LEU A 612 20.35 -18.33 -35.88
N ASP A 613 19.05 -18.32 -35.63
CA ASP A 613 18.41 -17.31 -34.79
C ASP A 613 18.90 -17.42 -33.34
N SER A 614 19.01 -18.65 -32.82
CA SER A 614 19.59 -18.92 -31.50
C SER A 614 21.08 -18.48 -31.42
N LEU A 615 21.85 -18.64 -32.49
CA LEU A 615 23.22 -18.14 -32.55
C LEU A 615 23.27 -16.60 -32.65
N THR A 616 22.34 -16.01 -33.37
CA THR A 616 22.17 -14.55 -33.45
C THR A 616 21.87 -13.96 -32.09
N ALA A 617 20.94 -14.56 -31.34
CA ALA A 617 20.60 -14.15 -29.97
C ALA A 617 21.83 -14.24 -29.05
N LEU A 618 22.56 -15.36 -29.08
CA LEU A 618 23.78 -15.52 -28.29
C LEU A 618 24.85 -14.44 -28.58
N LEU A 619 25.01 -14.07 -29.84
CA LEU A 619 25.96 -13.01 -30.25
C LEU A 619 25.49 -11.62 -29.85
N ASN A 620 24.19 -11.36 -29.78
CA ASN A 620 23.62 -10.13 -29.27
C ASN A 620 23.75 -10.01 -27.73
N GLU A 621 23.55 -11.11 -27.00
CA GLU A 621 23.84 -11.18 -25.55
C GLU A 621 25.31 -10.98 -25.21
N ASN A 622 26.21 -11.26 -26.16
CA ASN A 622 27.66 -11.14 -26.01
C ASN A 622 28.25 -10.15 -27.05
N PRO A 623 27.96 -8.84 -27.01
CA PRO A 623 28.30 -7.88 -28.07
C PRO A 623 29.83 -7.69 -28.24
N ASN A 624 30.61 -8.00 -27.22
CA ASN A 624 32.07 -7.83 -27.24
C ASN A 624 32.84 -9.03 -27.82
N VAL A 625 32.15 -10.02 -28.37
CA VAL A 625 32.73 -11.25 -28.85
C VAL A 625 32.87 -11.23 -30.38
N THR A 626 34.01 -11.69 -30.89
CA THR A 626 34.20 -12.07 -32.28
C THR A 626 34.39 -13.58 -32.41
N ILE A 627 33.80 -14.18 -33.44
CA ILE A 627 33.84 -15.63 -33.64
C ILE A 627 34.41 -16.01 -35.00
N GLU A 628 35.01 -17.19 -35.05
CA GLU A 628 35.24 -17.96 -36.28
C GLU A 628 34.08 -18.93 -36.46
N LEU A 629 33.39 -18.85 -37.59
CA LEU A 629 32.42 -19.86 -38.03
C LEU A 629 33.10 -20.84 -38.93
N SER A 630 33.17 -22.10 -38.50
CA SER A 630 33.81 -23.18 -39.21
C SER A 630 32.85 -24.24 -39.72
N ALA A 631 32.99 -24.63 -40.98
CA ALA A 631 32.23 -25.76 -41.54
C ALA A 631 33.20 -26.88 -41.95
N HIS A 632 32.69 -28.11 -41.82
CA HIS A 632 33.44 -29.32 -42.01
C HIS A 632 32.67 -30.26 -42.96
N CYS A 633 33.43 -31.06 -43.74
CA CYS A 633 32.91 -32.12 -44.58
C CYS A 633 33.32 -33.48 -44.02
N ASP A 634 32.70 -34.54 -44.49
CA ASP A 634 33.19 -35.91 -44.36
C ASP A 634 34.30 -36.20 -45.41
N TYR A 635 34.96 -37.31 -45.32
CA TYR A 635 36.07 -37.69 -46.17
C TYR A 635 35.69 -38.02 -47.61
N ARG A 636 34.40 -38.04 -47.95
CA ARG A 636 33.93 -38.39 -49.31
C ARG A 636 34.09 -37.17 -50.23
N GLY A 637 34.86 -37.36 -51.29
CA GLY A 637 35.16 -36.33 -52.27
C GLY A 637 36.65 -36.01 -52.41
N ASN A 638 36.96 -34.92 -53.12
CA ASN A 638 38.32 -34.42 -53.26
C ASN A 638 38.59 -33.37 -52.23
N ASP A 639 39.75 -33.43 -51.56
CA ASP A 639 40.14 -32.49 -50.47
C ASP A 639 39.93 -31.03 -50.85
N GLN A 640 40.41 -30.61 -52.03
CA GLN A 640 40.24 -29.22 -52.50
C GLN A 640 38.78 -28.85 -52.76
N TYR A 641 37.97 -29.83 -53.17
CA TYR A 641 36.52 -29.65 -53.33
C TYR A 641 35.84 -29.49 -51.97
N ASN A 642 36.16 -30.36 -51.02
CA ASN A 642 35.62 -30.32 -49.65
C ASN A 642 36.04 -29.03 -48.93
N GLU A 643 37.25 -28.57 -49.11
CA GLU A 643 37.72 -27.28 -48.57
C GLU A 643 36.88 -26.11 -49.14
N ARG A 644 36.72 -26.03 -50.47
CA ARG A 644 35.91 -24.99 -51.10
C ARG A 644 34.40 -25.06 -50.73
N LEU A 645 33.84 -26.25 -50.63
CA LEU A 645 32.48 -26.44 -50.25
C LEU A 645 32.23 -26.04 -48.80
N SER A 646 33.09 -26.45 -47.89
CA SER A 646 33.01 -26.03 -46.46
C SER A 646 33.21 -24.52 -46.32
N GLN A 647 34.14 -23.89 -47.07
CA GLN A 647 34.31 -22.45 -47.05
C GLN A 647 33.03 -21.70 -47.43
N ARG A 648 32.38 -22.10 -48.56
CA ARG A 648 31.10 -21.50 -49.01
C ARG A 648 29.99 -21.72 -48.00
N ARG A 649 29.95 -22.88 -47.30
CA ARG A 649 28.99 -23.17 -46.24
C ARG A 649 29.17 -22.25 -45.03
N ALA A 650 30.42 -22.03 -44.59
CA ALA A 650 30.72 -21.05 -43.53
C ALA A 650 30.33 -19.61 -43.91
N GLU A 651 30.55 -19.23 -45.17
CA GLU A 651 30.19 -17.92 -45.72
C GLU A 651 28.65 -17.74 -45.79
N SER A 652 27.88 -18.78 -46.05
CA SER A 652 26.42 -18.71 -46.05
C SER A 652 25.85 -18.49 -44.66
N VAL A 653 26.43 -19.13 -43.64
CA VAL A 653 26.05 -18.88 -42.24
C VAL A 653 26.44 -17.45 -41.82
N VAL A 654 27.66 -17.01 -42.15
CA VAL A 654 28.08 -15.62 -41.84
C VAL A 654 27.16 -14.59 -42.51
N ARG A 655 26.77 -14.82 -43.76
CA ARG A 655 25.83 -13.93 -44.47
C ARG A 655 24.48 -13.88 -43.75
N TYR A 656 23.93 -15.03 -43.33
CA TYR A 656 22.70 -15.09 -42.55
C TYR A 656 22.79 -14.22 -41.30
N LEU A 657 23.87 -14.35 -40.51
CA LEU A 657 24.07 -13.56 -39.28
C LEU A 657 24.18 -12.05 -39.55
N ILE A 658 24.84 -11.67 -40.64
CA ILE A 658 24.95 -10.26 -41.06
C ILE A 658 23.58 -9.70 -41.44
N ASP A 659 22.81 -10.48 -42.22
CA ASP A 659 21.44 -10.10 -42.64
C ASP A 659 20.49 -9.96 -41.42
N HIS A 660 20.81 -10.61 -40.31
CA HIS A 660 20.09 -10.53 -39.02
C HIS A 660 20.75 -9.60 -37.99
N GLY A 661 21.62 -8.68 -38.43
CA GLY A 661 22.09 -7.53 -37.64
C GLY A 661 23.43 -7.73 -36.92
N ILE A 662 24.12 -8.86 -37.09
CA ILE A 662 25.46 -9.02 -36.51
C ILE A 662 26.49 -8.31 -37.37
N ALA A 663 27.34 -7.47 -36.76
CA ALA A 663 28.39 -6.74 -37.48
C ALA A 663 29.39 -7.71 -38.18
N ALA A 664 29.69 -7.44 -39.46
CA ALA A 664 30.51 -8.32 -40.31
C ALA A 664 31.94 -8.55 -39.76
N ASP A 665 32.52 -7.55 -39.13
CA ASP A 665 33.85 -7.61 -38.53
C ASP A 665 33.94 -8.43 -37.23
N ARG A 666 32.77 -8.85 -36.71
CA ARG A 666 32.71 -9.85 -35.62
C ARG A 666 32.76 -11.29 -36.10
N LEU A 667 32.67 -11.54 -37.40
CA LEU A 667 32.45 -12.87 -37.98
C LEU A 667 33.59 -13.22 -38.96
N THR A 668 34.19 -14.39 -38.76
CA THR A 668 35.27 -14.91 -39.65
C THR A 668 34.83 -16.27 -40.20
N PRO A 669 34.44 -16.42 -41.47
CA PRO A 669 34.10 -17.72 -42.06
C PRO A 669 35.38 -18.54 -42.35
N LYS A 670 35.36 -19.84 -42.02
CA LYS A 670 36.48 -20.75 -42.30
C LYS A 670 35.98 -22.15 -42.66
N GLY A 671 36.37 -22.59 -43.84
CA GLY A 671 36.20 -23.98 -44.27
C GLY A 671 37.39 -24.83 -43.91
N TYR A 672 37.16 -25.99 -43.36
CA TYR A 672 38.21 -26.96 -43.00
C TYR A 672 38.13 -28.24 -43.83
N GLY A 673 37.18 -28.38 -44.74
CA GLY A 673 36.98 -29.65 -45.47
C GLY A 673 36.94 -30.82 -44.48
N GLU A 674 37.71 -31.86 -44.74
CA GLU A 674 37.87 -33.04 -43.89
C GLU A 674 39.11 -32.98 -42.96
N SER A 675 39.90 -31.91 -43.03
CA SER A 675 41.19 -31.79 -42.32
C SER A 675 41.07 -31.80 -40.82
N ARG A 676 39.86 -31.58 -40.26
CA ARG A 676 39.61 -31.59 -38.81
C ARG A 676 38.47 -32.56 -38.48
N PRO A 677 38.75 -33.87 -38.41
CA PRO A 677 37.74 -34.85 -38.03
C PRO A 677 37.27 -34.65 -36.59
N LYS A 678 36.03 -35.01 -36.29
CA LYS A 678 35.42 -34.89 -34.96
C LYS A 678 36.09 -35.84 -33.98
N VAL A 679 36.39 -35.33 -32.77
CA VAL A 679 36.81 -36.13 -31.63
C VAL A 679 35.60 -36.45 -30.77
N VAL A 680 35.48 -37.73 -30.37
CA VAL A 680 34.37 -38.26 -29.60
C VAL A 680 34.48 -37.74 -28.16
N LYS A 681 33.48 -36.99 -27.73
CA LYS A 681 33.27 -36.56 -26.34
C LYS A 681 32.17 -37.40 -25.68
N ARG A 682 31.98 -37.29 -24.37
CA ARG A 682 31.04 -38.06 -23.55
C ARG A 682 29.64 -38.15 -24.19
N ARG A 683 29.06 -37.03 -24.59
CA ARG A 683 27.72 -36.99 -25.19
C ARG A 683 27.59 -37.71 -26.52
N ILE A 684 28.66 -37.73 -27.32
CA ILE A 684 28.71 -38.53 -28.57
C ILE A 684 28.77 -40.01 -28.21
N ASN A 685 29.57 -40.42 -27.23
CA ASN A 685 29.62 -41.78 -26.74
C ASN A 685 28.26 -42.24 -26.16
N GLU A 686 27.57 -41.40 -25.41
CA GLU A 686 26.23 -41.71 -24.89
C GLU A 686 25.21 -41.91 -26.03
N GLN A 687 25.27 -41.11 -27.08
CA GLN A 687 24.40 -41.25 -28.27
C GLN A 687 24.79 -42.40 -29.18
N TYR A 688 26.07 -42.68 -29.27
CA TYR A 688 26.68 -43.73 -30.11
C TYR A 688 27.63 -44.61 -29.27
N PRO A 689 27.08 -45.62 -28.53
CA PRO A 689 27.90 -46.41 -27.58
C PRO A 689 29.02 -47.23 -28.21
N PHE A 690 29.03 -47.38 -29.53
CA PHE A 690 30.10 -48.06 -30.26
C PHE A 690 31.37 -47.18 -30.41
N LEU A 691 31.29 -45.87 -30.14
CA LEU A 691 32.43 -44.93 -30.15
C LEU A 691 32.97 -44.74 -28.74
N GLN A 692 34.27 -44.70 -28.58
CA GLN A 692 34.92 -44.43 -27.27
C GLN A 692 35.27 -42.97 -27.13
N ILE A 693 35.22 -42.46 -25.91
CA ILE A 693 35.64 -41.08 -25.61
C ILE A 693 37.14 -40.93 -25.96
N GLY A 694 37.45 -39.92 -26.79
CA GLY A 694 38.79 -39.67 -27.31
C GLY A 694 39.07 -40.18 -28.72
N ASP A 695 38.18 -41.04 -29.27
CA ASP A 695 38.30 -41.45 -30.66
C ASP A 695 38.25 -40.27 -31.61
N THR A 696 39.13 -40.26 -32.62
CA THR A 696 39.14 -39.26 -33.68
C THR A 696 38.58 -39.87 -34.96
N LEU A 697 37.48 -39.33 -35.46
CA LEU A 697 36.74 -39.92 -36.59
C LEU A 697 37.41 -39.63 -37.93
N THR A 698 38.64 -40.11 -38.11
CA THR A 698 39.42 -39.99 -39.34
C THR A 698 38.87 -40.94 -40.41
N GLU A 699 39.24 -40.73 -41.68
CA GLU A 699 38.88 -41.63 -42.78
C GLU A 699 39.29 -43.09 -42.48
N ALA A 700 40.52 -43.29 -41.98
CA ALA A 700 41.01 -44.64 -41.63
C ALA A 700 40.21 -45.28 -40.52
N TYR A 701 39.84 -44.53 -39.48
CA TYR A 701 38.97 -44.99 -38.39
C TYR A 701 37.59 -45.40 -38.90
N ILE A 702 36.96 -44.55 -39.71
CA ILE A 702 35.58 -44.77 -40.22
C ILE A 702 35.54 -45.98 -41.15
N ARG A 703 36.52 -46.15 -42.05
CA ARG A 703 36.66 -47.30 -42.96
C ARG A 703 36.84 -48.64 -42.23
N ALA A 704 37.42 -48.62 -41.04
CA ALA A 704 37.64 -49.80 -40.21
C ALA A 704 36.36 -50.27 -39.47
N LEU A 705 35.27 -49.46 -39.40
CA LEU A 705 34.06 -49.87 -38.76
C LEU A 705 33.29 -50.93 -39.52
N PRO A 706 32.70 -51.95 -38.85
CA PRO A 706 32.12 -53.13 -39.49
C PRO A 706 30.83 -52.84 -40.29
N GLU A 707 30.01 -51.87 -39.87
CA GLU A 707 28.71 -51.62 -40.43
C GLU A 707 28.62 -50.30 -41.18
N ASP A 708 27.86 -50.25 -42.28
CA ASP A 708 27.62 -49.03 -43.05
C ASP A 708 26.86 -47.98 -42.23
N SER A 709 25.95 -48.40 -41.36
CA SER A 709 25.22 -47.54 -40.40
C SER A 709 26.17 -46.80 -39.46
N MET A 710 27.19 -47.50 -38.93
CA MET A 710 28.23 -46.89 -38.05
C MET A 710 29.10 -45.92 -38.82
N ARG A 711 29.50 -46.29 -40.05
CA ARG A 711 30.27 -45.39 -40.95
C ARG A 711 29.51 -44.10 -41.27
N GLU A 712 28.20 -44.23 -41.59
CA GLU A 712 27.40 -43.05 -41.91
C GLU A 712 27.15 -42.19 -40.68
N ALA A 713 26.96 -42.74 -39.47
CA ALA A 713 26.89 -41.97 -38.24
C ALA A 713 28.13 -41.12 -37.99
N CYS A 714 29.34 -41.71 -38.20
CA CYS A 714 30.61 -40.99 -38.11
C CYS A 714 30.76 -39.91 -39.17
N ASN A 715 30.34 -40.18 -40.40
CA ASN A 715 30.34 -39.19 -41.48
C ASN A 715 29.38 -38.03 -41.16
N ALA A 716 28.23 -38.33 -40.61
CA ALA A 716 27.26 -37.32 -40.19
C ALA A 716 27.84 -36.41 -39.08
N LEU A 717 28.58 -36.97 -38.12
CA LEU A 717 29.27 -36.22 -37.09
C LEU A 717 30.40 -35.33 -37.65
N ASN A 718 31.04 -35.74 -38.73
CA ASN A 718 32.07 -34.95 -39.41
C ASN A 718 31.45 -33.82 -40.24
N ARG A 719 30.26 -33.99 -40.85
CA ARG A 719 29.53 -32.91 -41.54
C ARG A 719 28.88 -32.00 -40.53
N ARG A 720 29.57 -30.98 -40.08
CA ARG A 720 29.12 -30.10 -39.01
C ARG A 720 29.53 -28.64 -39.23
N THR A 721 28.81 -27.76 -38.56
CA THR A 721 29.12 -26.34 -38.38
C THR A 721 29.46 -26.10 -36.92
N GLU A 722 30.55 -25.40 -36.66
CA GLU A 722 30.99 -25.04 -35.30
C GLU A 722 31.33 -23.57 -35.28
N PHE A 723 31.23 -22.92 -34.11
CA PHE A 723 31.85 -21.62 -33.91
C PHE A 723 32.89 -21.68 -32.80
N ARG A 724 33.88 -20.79 -32.88
CA ARG A 724 34.92 -20.65 -31.89
C ARG A 724 35.12 -19.17 -31.60
N VAL A 725 35.21 -18.80 -30.32
CA VAL A 725 35.52 -17.41 -29.92
C VAL A 725 36.94 -17.06 -30.28
N LEU A 726 37.12 -15.93 -30.99
CA LEU A 726 38.44 -15.42 -31.34
C LEU A 726 38.89 -14.34 -30.36
N ARG A 727 37.98 -13.46 -29.94
CA ARG A 727 38.25 -12.34 -29.07
C ARG A 727 37.01 -11.93 -28.29
N THR A 728 37.17 -11.50 -27.03
CA THR A 728 36.11 -11.08 -26.11
C THR A 728 36.17 -9.58 -25.78
N THR A 729 36.94 -8.80 -26.50
CA THR A 729 37.16 -7.36 -26.24
C THR A 729 36.79 -6.46 -27.41
N TYR A 730 35.95 -6.94 -28.34
CA TYR A 730 35.48 -6.18 -29.49
C TYR A 730 34.65 -4.97 -29.02
N GLY A 731 34.94 -3.79 -29.56
CA GLY A 731 34.18 -2.56 -29.29
C GLY A 731 34.35 -1.95 -27.89
N LEU A 732 35.09 -2.62 -26.96
CA LEU A 732 35.24 -2.18 -25.57
C LEU A 732 35.83 -0.77 -25.46
N PHE A 733 36.82 -0.45 -26.27
CA PHE A 733 37.49 0.86 -26.27
C PHE A 733 36.54 1.98 -26.81
N GLU A 734 35.71 1.66 -27.78
CA GLU A 734 34.75 2.64 -28.32
C GLU A 734 33.58 2.89 -27.33
N GLN A 735 33.12 1.86 -26.62
CA GLN A 735 32.13 1.99 -25.58
C GLN A 735 32.64 2.83 -24.40
N LEU A 736 33.88 2.61 -23.95
CA LEU A 736 34.51 3.41 -22.91
C LEU A 736 34.66 4.88 -23.32
N LYS A 737 35.05 5.15 -24.59
CA LYS A 737 35.12 6.50 -25.11
C LYS A 737 33.74 7.18 -25.18
N GLN A 738 32.70 6.44 -25.53
CA GLN A 738 31.33 6.97 -25.59
C GLN A 738 30.80 7.26 -24.19
N GLN A 739 30.99 6.36 -23.23
CA GLN A 739 30.61 6.58 -21.83
C GLN A 739 31.34 7.78 -21.20
N ALA A 740 32.61 7.98 -21.55
CA ALA A 740 33.36 9.15 -21.11
C ALA A 740 32.78 10.46 -21.70
N LYS A 741 32.38 10.44 -22.99
CA LYS A 741 31.72 11.58 -23.65
C LYS A 741 30.36 11.88 -23.06
N ASP A 742 29.56 10.85 -22.73
CA ASP A 742 28.23 11.01 -22.16
C ASP A 742 28.29 11.51 -20.71
N LYS A 743 29.26 11.04 -19.91
CA LYS A 743 29.56 11.61 -18.60
C LYS A 743 30.03 13.07 -18.66
N ALA A 744 30.86 13.42 -19.65
CA ALA A 744 31.30 14.79 -19.84
C ALA A 744 30.12 15.73 -20.26
N LYS A 745 29.18 15.26 -21.08
CA LYS A 745 27.97 16.00 -21.43
C LYS A 745 27.01 16.17 -20.26
N ALA A 746 26.82 15.13 -19.45
CA ALA A 746 25.98 15.21 -18.25
C ALA A 746 26.56 16.17 -17.19
N GLY A 747 27.89 16.23 -17.07
CA GLY A 747 28.57 17.20 -16.21
C GLY A 747 28.51 18.66 -16.71
N GLN A 748 28.34 18.86 -18.02
CA GLN A 748 28.15 20.20 -18.57
C GLN A 748 26.70 20.70 -18.45
N GLN A 749 25.70 19.84 -18.53
CA GLN A 749 24.29 20.21 -18.30
C GLN A 749 23.98 20.56 -16.84
N GLN A 750 24.69 19.99 -15.87
CA GLN A 750 24.53 20.40 -14.47
C GLN A 750 25.15 21.77 -14.13
N ASN A 751 26.03 22.31 -14.99
CA ASN A 751 26.61 23.64 -14.81
C ASN A 751 25.90 24.77 -15.57
N GLU A 752 24.93 24.46 -16.42
CA GLU A 752 24.12 25.46 -17.16
C GLU A 752 22.79 25.82 -16.47
N ASP A 753 22.36 25.03 -15.45
CA ASP A 753 21.12 25.28 -14.70
C ASP A 753 21.32 26.09 -13.39
N THR A 754 22.49 26.68 -13.19
CA THR A 754 22.71 27.65 -12.10
C THR A 754 23.04 29.02 -12.67
N ASP A 755 21.99 29.77 -12.97
CA ASP A 755 22.10 31.20 -13.27
C ASP A 755 22.13 32.01 -11.97
N PRO A 756 23.14 32.87 -11.76
CA PRO A 756 23.21 33.70 -10.57
C PRO A 756 22.69 35.11 -10.84
N GLU A 757 21.49 35.42 -10.40
CA GLU A 757 21.08 36.83 -10.29
C GLU A 757 20.64 37.18 -8.86
N SER A 758 21.37 38.14 -8.36
CA SER A 758 21.11 39.09 -7.28
C SER A 758 21.87 38.90 -5.96
N ALA A 759 22.92 39.64 -5.75
CA ALA A 759 22.98 40.76 -4.82
C ALA A 759 24.44 41.26 -4.63
N ALA A 760 24.69 42.43 -5.10
CA ALA A 760 25.85 43.25 -4.72
C ALA A 760 25.65 43.82 -3.30
N THR A 761 26.70 43.82 -2.49
CA THR A 761 27.30 44.99 -1.84
C THR A 761 28.44 44.56 -0.89
N ASP A 762 29.58 45.21 -1.16
CA ASP A 762 30.60 45.78 -0.28
C ASP A 762 31.14 44.99 0.95
N ASP A 763 32.36 44.67 1.00
CA ASP A 763 33.56 45.40 1.33
C ASP A 763 34.76 44.46 1.58
N GLN A 764 35.95 44.89 1.11
CA GLN A 764 37.28 44.31 1.27
C GLN A 764 37.89 44.64 2.63
N PRO A 765 39.19 44.30 2.91
CA PRO A 765 39.93 43.03 2.91
C PRO A 765 40.83 42.87 4.19
N ALA A 766 41.47 41.71 4.36
CA ALA A 766 42.83 41.56 4.92
C ALA A 766 43.14 40.05 5.05
N ALA A 767 44.10 39.56 4.37
CA ALA A 767 45.56 39.44 4.50
C ALA A 767 46.01 38.24 5.33
N ALA A 768 46.76 37.40 4.60
CA ALA A 768 48.05 36.78 4.92
C ALA A 768 48.14 35.46 5.66
N ALA A 769 48.78 34.55 4.92
CA ALA A 769 49.95 33.71 5.26
C ALA A 769 49.69 32.48 6.13
N ASP A 770 50.29 31.35 5.97
CA ASP A 770 51.46 30.83 5.26
C ASP A 770 51.53 29.34 5.52
N GLN A 771 51.94 28.60 4.50
CA GLN A 771 52.95 27.51 4.41
C GLN A 771 52.81 26.18 5.15
N HIS A 772 53.10 25.17 4.29
CA HIS A 772 53.88 23.91 4.50
C HIS A 772 53.18 22.76 5.23
N ASP A 773 53.35 21.50 4.89
CA ASP A 773 54.26 20.74 4.03
C ASP A 773 53.65 19.40 3.68
N GLU A 774 54.08 18.90 2.56
CA GLU A 774 54.31 17.55 2.05
C GLU A 774 54.24 16.39 3.05
N ASP A 775 53.66 15.26 2.65
CA ASP A 775 54.35 14.02 2.34
C ASP A 775 53.40 12.91 1.90
N GLU A 776 53.65 12.43 0.70
CA GLU A 776 53.88 11.07 0.20
C GLU A 776 53.31 9.90 1.01
N ALA A 777 52.59 9.03 0.38
CA ALA A 777 53.06 7.71 -0.09
C ALA A 777 51.91 6.73 -0.38
N THR A 778 51.97 6.22 -1.57
CA THR A 778 51.85 4.83 -2.05
C THR A 778 50.51 4.12 -1.96
N ASN A 779 49.99 3.91 -3.14
CA ASN A 779 49.90 2.64 -3.89
C ASN A 779 49.21 1.46 -3.17
N ASP A 780 48.23 0.99 -3.73
CA ASP A 780 48.04 -0.24 -4.48
C ASP A 780 46.70 -0.90 -4.26
N ASP A 781 46.24 -1.44 -5.37
CA ASP A 781 45.26 -2.51 -5.50
C ASP A 781 43.78 -2.21 -5.28
N PHE A 782 43.06 -2.15 -6.39
CA PHE A 782 42.14 -3.22 -6.75
C PHE A 782 41.65 -3.10 -8.21
N MET A 783 42.31 -3.86 -9.05
CA MET A 783 41.65 -4.48 -10.21
C MET A 783 40.84 -5.68 -9.70
N TYR A 784 39.58 -5.72 -9.98
CA TYR A 784 38.89 -6.73 -10.81
C TYR A 784 37.41 -6.42 -10.88
#